data_9da80b5dbff27ab594099d525d4e5b03
#
_entry.id   9da80b5dbff27ab594099d525d4e5b03
#
_cell.length_a   1.000
_cell.length_b   1.000
_cell.length_c   1.000
_cell.angle_alpha   90.00
_cell.angle_beta   90.00
_cell.angle_gamma   90.00
#
_symmetry.space_group_name_H-M   'P 1'
#
loop_
_entity.id
_entity.type
_entity.pdbx_description
1 polymer ?
#
loop_
_entity_poly.entity_id
_entity_poly.type
_entity_poly.pdbx_seq_one_letter_code
_entity_poly.pdbx_strand_id
1 'polypeptide(L)'
;MIVMNVFDGDKICIQGAREHNLKNISVEIPRNKLVAVSGLSGSGKSSLAFDTLFAEGQRRYMESLSSYARQFLGRMDKPDVDLITGLSPAISIEQKTTHKNPRSTVGTVTEIYDYYRLLFSRIGKAHCPECGREIKEQSVDQIVDTILSWNEGTKLTLIAPVIRGKKGEHQKIIDDAKKSGFVRARIDGLMVELEDSIKLDKQKKHTIEIVVDRIVLKKDIRKRLADSVETALKSSAGIVIALRRVNKGDEAYEEVCKTLDLKGSQYDRNADYIEEEVFFSQKNACPDCGISVPELQPRLFSFNNPFGACPNCTGLGEKMEFDRDLIMPDSSLSFNENGIVPFNPDSAWNESMFGAVFKDMDFDMNAPLKEMNKKQSDILWNGTGDRSLKWIYKKQSGEGTSTYNRPWVGIFSELRRRYAEAWGDSARENLEKYMSHKECKSCCGKRLRKEALGVTVGGVNIWDLTELSVSDTIEFFEKLKLTETEKKIASQVLKEITSRLSFLKNVGLDYLTLQRSAATLSGGEAQRIRLSTQIGSGLTGVMYILDEPSIGLHQRDNQRLIDSLLYLRDLGNTVIVVEHDEQTLLTADWLVDIGPGAGVHGGTVMASDTPENVMKNPKSITGKYLAGLIRMPVPKKRRTGNGNFISIQGVTEHNLKNISCDIPLGTFTCITGVSGSGKSTLLNDVFFPAASNKIMKSELPAGEFKKITGLENIDKIINIDQSPIGRTPRSNPVTYIGVFDKIRELYSCMPEAKAMGYKPGRFSFNVKGGRCENCQGAGTITIEMNFLPDVFIQCDVCHGKRFNRETLEVLYKGKSISDVLEMTVEDAADFFAGIPHIQKKLETLKNVGLGYITLGQNALTLSGGEAQRVKLAAELARPSTGKTLYILDEPTTGLHFVDVMNLMQIIHALVEKGNSVVMIEHNLDVICQADHIIDLGPEGGAGGGKIIATGTPEEVAKIKGSYTGKYVGEMLEREKQRDSLSSEK
;
A
#
# COMPACT_ATOMS: atom_id res chain seq x y z
N MET A 1 -43.16 -10.42 -38.01
CA MET A 1 -42.77 -9.14 -38.60
C MET A 1 -42.15 -8.32 -37.46
N ILE A 2 -40.83 -8.51 -37.19
CA ILE A 2 -40.11 -7.79 -36.14
C ILE A 2 -39.74 -6.44 -36.77
N VAL A 3 -40.34 -5.39 -36.26
CA VAL A 3 -39.97 -4.01 -36.61
C VAL A 3 -38.51 -3.82 -36.20
N MET A 4 -37.61 -3.75 -37.16
CA MET A 4 -36.27 -3.20 -36.97
C MET A 4 -36.45 -1.73 -36.55
N ASN A 5 -36.45 -1.44 -35.28
CA ASN A 5 -36.32 -0.08 -34.81
C ASN A 5 -34.93 0.41 -35.22
N VAL A 6 -34.94 1.51 -35.92
CA VAL A 6 -33.80 2.34 -36.33
C VAL A 6 -32.86 2.48 -35.16
N PHE A 7 -31.56 2.21 -35.38
CA PHE A 7 -30.51 2.42 -34.41
C PHE A 7 -30.53 3.87 -33.91
N ASP A 8 -31.09 4.07 -32.73
CA ASP A 8 -30.98 5.34 -32.03
C ASP A 8 -29.55 5.39 -31.46
N GLY A 9 -28.65 6.09 -32.16
CA GLY A 9 -27.21 6.15 -31.84
C GLY A 9 -26.89 6.76 -30.48
N ASP A 10 -27.92 7.31 -29.79
CA ASP A 10 -27.78 8.04 -28.54
C ASP A 10 -28.05 7.20 -27.29
N LYS A 11 -28.37 5.91 -27.43
CA LYS A 11 -28.66 5.01 -26.29
C LYS A 11 -27.91 3.69 -26.35
N ILE A 12 -27.62 3.15 -25.18
CA ILE A 12 -27.23 1.76 -24.97
C ILE A 12 -28.50 1.00 -24.62
N CYS A 13 -28.90 0.03 -25.46
CA CYS A 13 -30.09 -0.78 -25.26
C CYS A 13 -29.68 -2.20 -24.86
N ILE A 14 -30.09 -2.64 -23.69
CA ILE A 14 -29.87 -3.98 -23.14
C ILE A 14 -31.24 -4.71 -23.25
N GLN A 15 -31.22 -5.94 -23.77
CA GLN A 15 -32.41 -6.79 -23.90
C GLN A 15 -32.12 -8.17 -23.31
N GLY A 16 -32.96 -8.59 -22.38
CA GLY A 16 -32.95 -9.94 -21.85
C GLY A 16 -31.70 -10.29 -21.02
N ALA A 17 -31.22 -9.40 -20.15
CA ALA A 17 -30.08 -9.70 -19.26
C ALA A 17 -30.52 -10.60 -18.09
N ARG A 18 -29.79 -11.73 -17.90
CA ARG A 18 -30.07 -12.79 -16.92
C ARG A 18 -28.86 -13.16 -16.08
N GLU A 19 -27.82 -12.34 -16.13
CA GLU A 19 -26.60 -12.62 -15.36
C GLU A 19 -26.87 -12.65 -13.85
N HIS A 20 -26.39 -13.68 -13.15
CA HIS A 20 -26.61 -13.91 -11.72
C HIS A 20 -28.10 -13.85 -11.31
N ASN A 21 -28.50 -12.80 -10.59
CA ASN A 21 -29.87 -12.64 -10.09
C ASN A 21 -30.76 -11.76 -10.97
N LEU A 22 -30.29 -11.31 -12.12
CA LEU A 22 -31.10 -10.49 -13.06
C LEU A 22 -32.25 -11.30 -13.69
N LYS A 23 -33.43 -10.75 -13.65
CA LYS A 23 -34.67 -11.43 -14.07
C LYS A 23 -35.08 -11.08 -15.49
N ASN A 24 -34.25 -11.42 -16.48
CA ASN A 24 -34.54 -11.17 -17.90
C ASN A 24 -34.89 -9.69 -18.16
N ILE A 25 -34.03 -8.79 -17.62
CA ILE A 25 -34.31 -7.36 -17.65
C ILE A 25 -33.95 -6.73 -19.00
N SER A 26 -34.72 -5.71 -19.36
CA SER A 26 -34.43 -4.84 -20.51
C SER A 26 -34.38 -3.40 -20.03
N VAL A 27 -33.33 -2.66 -20.40
CA VAL A 27 -33.14 -1.27 -19.97
C VAL A 27 -32.44 -0.47 -21.06
N GLU A 28 -32.83 0.80 -21.19
CA GLU A 28 -32.18 1.78 -22.04
C GLU A 28 -31.40 2.78 -21.20
N ILE A 29 -30.16 3.03 -21.58
CA ILE A 29 -29.24 3.93 -20.90
C ILE A 29 -28.77 4.98 -21.91
N PRO A 30 -28.89 6.29 -21.61
CA PRO A 30 -28.43 7.33 -22.53
C PRO A 30 -26.88 7.35 -22.61
N ARG A 31 -26.35 7.59 -23.82
CA ARG A 31 -24.91 7.77 -24.03
C ARG A 31 -24.49 9.19 -23.71
N ASN A 32 -23.17 9.38 -23.46
CA ASN A 32 -22.55 10.67 -23.15
C ASN A 32 -23.22 11.39 -21.95
N LYS A 33 -23.64 10.60 -20.97
CA LYS A 33 -24.30 11.04 -19.73
C LYS A 33 -23.64 10.42 -18.52
N LEU A 34 -23.81 11.09 -17.37
CA LEU A 34 -23.53 10.51 -16.06
C LEU A 34 -24.75 9.70 -15.62
N VAL A 35 -24.61 8.39 -15.57
CA VAL A 35 -25.66 7.44 -15.23
C VAL A 35 -25.35 6.81 -13.89
N ALA A 36 -26.25 6.94 -12.92
CA ALA A 36 -26.12 6.26 -11.64
C ALA A 36 -26.97 4.99 -11.61
N VAL A 37 -26.40 3.88 -11.13
CA VAL A 37 -27.09 2.62 -10.89
C VAL A 37 -27.22 2.43 -9.39
N SER A 38 -28.43 2.45 -8.86
CA SER A 38 -28.72 2.34 -7.43
C SER A 38 -29.65 1.15 -7.12
N GLY A 39 -29.86 0.88 -5.83
CA GLY A 39 -30.71 -0.21 -5.31
C GLY A 39 -30.08 -0.89 -4.09
N LEU A 40 -30.81 -1.78 -3.44
CA LEU A 40 -30.36 -2.51 -2.24
C LEU A 40 -29.06 -3.29 -2.48
N SER A 41 -28.30 -3.56 -1.42
CA SER A 41 -27.15 -4.47 -1.49
C SER A 41 -27.61 -5.84 -1.97
N GLY A 42 -26.90 -6.43 -2.98
CA GLY A 42 -27.28 -7.70 -3.57
C GLY A 42 -28.51 -7.64 -4.52
N SER A 43 -28.99 -6.44 -4.92
CA SER A 43 -30.12 -6.32 -5.86
C SER A 43 -29.79 -6.63 -7.32
N GLY A 44 -28.51 -6.72 -7.71
CA GLY A 44 -28.05 -6.99 -9.08
C GLY A 44 -27.40 -5.78 -9.78
N LYS A 45 -27.07 -4.71 -9.07
CA LYS A 45 -26.37 -3.53 -9.62
C LYS A 45 -25.07 -3.87 -10.33
N SER A 46 -24.17 -4.57 -9.60
CA SER A 46 -22.88 -4.99 -10.14
C SER A 46 -23.04 -5.99 -11.28
N SER A 47 -24.05 -6.89 -11.20
CA SER A 47 -24.36 -7.83 -12.26
C SER A 47 -24.76 -7.12 -13.56
N LEU A 48 -25.52 -6.01 -13.48
CA LEU A 48 -25.83 -5.19 -14.65
C LEU A 48 -24.61 -4.40 -15.14
N ALA A 49 -23.91 -3.69 -14.25
CA ALA A 49 -22.84 -2.75 -14.63
C ALA A 49 -21.55 -3.48 -15.05
N PHE A 50 -21.09 -4.46 -14.26
CA PHE A 50 -19.81 -5.13 -14.49
C PHE A 50 -19.97 -6.45 -15.23
N ASP A 51 -20.80 -7.37 -14.73
CA ASP A 51 -20.88 -8.71 -15.30
C ASP A 51 -21.67 -8.74 -16.65
N THR A 52 -22.47 -7.70 -16.94
CA THR A 52 -23.19 -7.58 -18.21
C THR A 52 -22.60 -6.52 -19.13
N LEU A 53 -22.65 -5.23 -18.76
CA LEU A 53 -22.22 -4.11 -19.63
C LEU A 53 -20.72 -4.08 -19.87
N PHE A 54 -19.93 -4.10 -18.79
CA PHE A 54 -18.47 -4.08 -18.92
C PHE A 54 -17.97 -5.34 -19.60
N ALA A 55 -18.42 -6.52 -19.16
CA ALA A 55 -17.99 -7.80 -19.71
C ALA A 55 -18.24 -7.89 -21.23
N GLU A 56 -19.43 -7.51 -21.68
CA GLU A 56 -19.76 -7.52 -23.13
C GLU A 56 -18.99 -6.43 -23.90
N GLY A 57 -18.81 -5.23 -23.32
CA GLY A 57 -18.03 -4.16 -23.94
C GLY A 57 -16.57 -4.56 -24.12
N GLN A 58 -15.98 -5.16 -23.10
CA GLN A 58 -14.60 -5.66 -23.14
C GLN A 58 -14.47 -6.86 -24.08
N ARG A 59 -15.43 -7.81 -24.07
CA ARG A 59 -15.43 -8.96 -24.98
C ARG A 59 -15.42 -8.51 -26.45
N ARG A 60 -16.28 -7.57 -26.84
CA ARG A 60 -16.32 -7.04 -28.22
C ARG A 60 -15.05 -6.30 -28.59
N TYR A 61 -14.49 -5.52 -27.67
CA TYR A 61 -13.21 -4.86 -27.89
C TYR A 61 -12.09 -5.90 -28.15
N MET A 62 -12.03 -6.95 -27.34
CA MET A 62 -11.07 -8.04 -27.48
C MET A 62 -11.24 -8.81 -28.80
N GLU A 63 -12.48 -9.04 -29.23
CA GLU A 63 -12.76 -9.68 -30.52
C GLU A 63 -12.31 -8.84 -31.72
N SER A 64 -12.26 -7.52 -31.58
CA SER A 64 -11.75 -6.61 -32.62
C SER A 64 -10.24 -6.64 -32.76
N LEU A 65 -9.49 -7.19 -31.78
CA LEU A 65 -8.03 -7.29 -31.81
C LEU A 65 -7.54 -8.42 -32.72
N SER A 66 -6.27 -8.36 -33.12
CA SER A 66 -5.63 -9.39 -33.93
C SER A 66 -5.66 -10.76 -33.23
N SER A 67 -5.64 -11.85 -34.01
CA SER A 67 -5.59 -13.23 -33.47
C SER A 67 -4.41 -13.46 -32.53
N TYR A 68 -3.27 -12.80 -32.79
CA TYR A 68 -2.07 -12.85 -31.96
C TYR A 68 -2.33 -12.21 -30.58
N ALA A 69 -2.89 -11.00 -30.54
CA ALA A 69 -3.20 -10.33 -29.28
C ALA A 69 -4.22 -11.12 -28.44
N ARG A 70 -5.21 -11.75 -29.07
CA ARG A 70 -6.20 -12.59 -28.38
C ARG A 70 -5.61 -13.83 -27.70
N GLN A 71 -4.51 -14.40 -28.20
CA GLN A 71 -3.84 -15.54 -27.57
C GLN A 71 -3.26 -15.21 -26.18
N PHE A 72 -2.85 -13.95 -25.96
CA PHE A 72 -2.29 -13.51 -24.66
C PHE A 72 -3.35 -13.05 -23.66
N LEU A 73 -4.52 -12.63 -24.14
CA LEU A 73 -5.55 -12.00 -23.29
C LEU A 73 -6.64 -12.99 -22.84
N GLY A 74 -6.63 -14.22 -23.36
CA GLY A 74 -7.60 -15.26 -23.05
C GLY A 74 -8.96 -15.08 -23.75
N ARG A 75 -9.85 -16.07 -23.63
CA ARG A 75 -11.26 -15.96 -24.04
C ARG A 75 -12.06 -15.43 -22.85
N MET A 76 -12.89 -14.44 -23.12
CA MET A 76 -13.91 -13.99 -22.18
C MET A 76 -15.22 -14.67 -22.52
N ASP A 77 -15.92 -15.17 -21.51
CA ASP A 77 -17.24 -15.76 -21.67
C ASP A 77 -18.24 -14.66 -22.06
N LYS A 78 -19.22 -15.02 -22.89
CA LYS A 78 -20.29 -14.12 -23.24
C LYS A 78 -21.27 -14.05 -22.06
N PRO A 79 -21.62 -12.84 -21.56
CA PRO A 79 -22.63 -12.72 -20.52
C PRO A 79 -23.98 -13.22 -20.98
N ASP A 80 -24.80 -13.70 -20.04
CA ASP A 80 -26.15 -14.16 -20.33
C ASP A 80 -27.11 -13.00 -20.62
N VAL A 81 -27.08 -12.58 -21.88
CA VAL A 81 -27.90 -11.48 -22.41
C VAL A 81 -28.27 -11.76 -23.86
N ASP A 82 -29.51 -11.44 -24.24
CA ASP A 82 -29.97 -11.66 -25.59
C ASP A 82 -29.27 -10.72 -26.58
N LEU A 83 -29.34 -9.41 -26.32
CA LEU A 83 -28.75 -8.40 -27.20
C LEU A 83 -28.34 -7.14 -26.41
N ILE A 84 -27.16 -6.58 -26.71
CA ILE A 84 -26.78 -5.24 -26.29
C ILE A 84 -26.36 -4.45 -27.53
N THR A 85 -26.95 -3.26 -27.72
CA THR A 85 -26.58 -2.34 -28.82
C THR A 85 -26.10 -1.01 -28.26
N GLY A 86 -25.37 -0.23 -29.06
CA GLY A 86 -24.86 1.10 -28.67
C GLY A 86 -23.65 1.08 -27.72
N LEU A 87 -22.99 -0.07 -27.47
CA LEU A 87 -21.79 -0.13 -26.60
C LEU A 87 -20.60 0.62 -27.20
N SER A 88 -19.93 1.38 -26.36
CA SER A 88 -18.58 1.92 -26.57
C SER A 88 -17.53 1.00 -25.93
N PRO A 89 -16.21 1.17 -26.26
CA PRO A 89 -15.14 0.52 -25.50
C PRO A 89 -15.30 0.81 -24.01
N ALA A 90 -15.21 -0.23 -23.17
CA ALA A 90 -15.50 -0.12 -21.75
C ALA A 90 -14.23 -0.18 -20.91
N ILE A 91 -14.15 0.67 -19.90
CA ILE A 91 -13.10 0.69 -18.87
C ILE A 91 -13.75 0.60 -17.50
N SER A 92 -13.34 -0.41 -16.70
CA SER A 92 -13.81 -0.54 -15.30
C SER A 92 -12.81 0.03 -14.31
N ILE A 93 -13.32 0.67 -13.26
CA ILE A 93 -12.56 1.17 -12.14
C ILE A 93 -13.16 0.58 -10.85
N GLU A 94 -12.69 -0.61 -10.51
CA GLU A 94 -13.16 -1.38 -9.34
C GLU A 94 -12.36 -1.07 -8.08
N GLN A 95 -12.97 -1.34 -6.92
CA GLN A 95 -12.36 -1.16 -5.60
C GLN A 95 -11.37 -2.29 -5.24
N LYS A 96 -11.63 -3.52 -5.70
CA LYS A 96 -11.00 -4.76 -5.19
C LYS A 96 -9.53 -5.00 -5.52
N THR A 97 -8.87 -4.21 -6.33
CA THR A 97 -7.50 -4.48 -6.77
C THR A 97 -6.46 -3.69 -5.97
N THR A 98 -6.14 -4.11 -4.78
CA THR A 98 -4.92 -3.66 -4.09
C THR A 98 -3.71 -4.32 -4.73
N HIS A 99 -2.82 -3.52 -5.30
CA HIS A 99 -1.54 -4.01 -5.78
C HIS A 99 -0.69 -4.48 -4.60
N LYS A 100 -0.56 -5.79 -4.43
CA LYS A 100 0.31 -6.40 -3.40
C LYS A 100 1.81 -6.27 -3.70
N ASN A 101 2.18 -5.66 -4.82
CA ASN A 101 3.59 -5.51 -5.17
C ASN A 101 4.24 -4.41 -4.31
N PRO A 102 5.21 -4.74 -3.43
CA PRO A 102 5.85 -3.79 -2.53
C PRO A 102 6.68 -2.71 -3.25
N ARG A 103 6.95 -2.89 -4.55
CA ARG A 103 7.64 -1.90 -5.38
C ARG A 103 6.72 -0.86 -5.96
N SER A 104 5.41 -1.09 -5.99
CA SER A 104 4.46 -0.12 -6.54
C SER A 104 4.26 1.05 -5.57
N THR A 105 4.39 2.26 -6.07
CA THR A 105 4.15 3.51 -5.34
C THR A 105 3.08 4.34 -6.06
N VAL A 106 2.50 5.34 -5.39
CA VAL A 106 1.59 6.29 -6.02
C VAL A 106 2.21 6.86 -7.30
N GLY A 107 3.47 7.31 -7.23
CA GLY A 107 4.19 7.86 -8.39
C GLY A 107 4.35 6.90 -9.56
N THR A 108 4.51 5.58 -9.32
CA THR A 108 4.62 4.58 -10.40
C THR A 108 3.26 4.20 -10.98
N VAL A 109 2.21 4.13 -10.15
CA VAL A 109 0.84 3.81 -10.62
C VAL A 109 0.25 4.95 -11.45
N THR A 110 0.58 6.20 -11.11
CA THR A 110 0.16 7.39 -11.86
C THR A 110 1.07 7.73 -13.04
N GLU A 111 2.14 6.96 -13.25
CA GLU A 111 3.20 7.20 -14.25
C GLU A 111 3.97 8.52 -14.04
N ILE A 112 3.67 9.32 -13.03
CA ILE A 112 4.36 10.59 -12.74
C ILE A 112 5.86 10.33 -12.51
N TYR A 113 6.20 9.22 -11.85
CA TYR A 113 7.59 8.85 -11.61
C TYR A 113 8.38 8.60 -12.89
N ASP A 114 7.75 8.10 -13.96
CA ASP A 114 8.41 7.91 -15.25
C ASP A 114 8.74 9.24 -15.92
N TYR A 115 7.85 10.23 -15.78
CA TYR A 115 8.15 11.61 -16.20
C TYR A 115 9.25 12.25 -15.35
N TYR A 116 9.31 11.98 -14.03
CA TYR A 116 10.43 12.42 -13.18
C TYR A 116 11.76 11.83 -13.67
N ARG A 117 11.80 10.55 -13.94
CA ARG A 117 13.00 9.89 -14.49
C ARG A 117 13.47 10.56 -15.78
N LEU A 118 12.53 10.91 -16.64
CA LEU A 118 12.82 11.63 -17.88
C LEU A 118 13.32 13.05 -17.59
N LEU A 119 12.67 13.80 -16.72
CA LEU A 119 13.07 15.14 -16.31
C LEU A 119 14.50 15.17 -15.75
N PHE A 120 14.76 14.32 -14.75
CA PHE A 120 16.08 14.25 -14.10
C PHE A 120 17.19 13.79 -15.04
N SER A 121 16.88 12.95 -16.03
CA SER A 121 17.87 12.54 -17.04
C SER A 121 18.21 13.63 -18.05
N ARG A 122 17.31 14.62 -18.26
CA ARG A 122 17.47 15.65 -19.28
C ARG A 122 18.01 16.99 -18.76
N ILE A 123 17.56 17.41 -17.56
CA ILE A 123 17.95 18.69 -16.97
C ILE A 123 18.56 18.54 -15.56
N GLY A 124 18.74 17.32 -15.08
CA GLY A 124 19.32 17.06 -13.76
C GLY A 124 20.80 17.46 -13.69
N LYS A 125 21.21 18.07 -12.58
CA LYS A 125 22.58 18.44 -12.27
C LYS A 125 23.20 17.41 -11.32
N ALA A 126 24.28 16.76 -11.78
CA ALA A 126 24.95 15.73 -10.99
C ALA A 126 25.81 16.36 -9.91
N HIS A 127 25.69 15.82 -8.68
CA HIS A 127 26.54 16.19 -7.54
C HIS A 127 27.23 14.94 -7.01
N CYS A 128 28.42 15.13 -6.46
CA CYS A 128 29.16 14.04 -5.82
C CYS A 128 28.38 13.54 -4.57
N PRO A 129 28.10 12.24 -4.46
CA PRO A 129 27.35 11.70 -3.32
C PRO A 129 28.11 11.76 -1.97
N GLU A 130 29.43 12.05 -1.98
CA GLU A 130 30.24 12.17 -0.75
C GLU A 130 30.51 13.63 -0.36
N CYS A 131 30.97 14.46 -1.29
CA CYS A 131 31.34 15.84 -0.97
C CYS A 131 30.30 16.88 -1.42
N GLY A 132 29.26 16.48 -2.15
CA GLY A 132 28.20 17.39 -2.61
C GLY A 132 28.57 18.34 -3.75
N ARG A 133 29.82 18.29 -4.26
CA ARG A 133 30.29 19.15 -5.34
C ARG A 133 29.54 18.86 -6.64
N GLU A 134 29.13 19.91 -7.35
CA GLU A 134 28.54 19.79 -8.69
C GLU A 134 29.54 19.20 -9.69
N ILE A 135 29.12 18.17 -10.41
CA ILE A 135 29.93 17.47 -11.42
C ILE A 135 29.44 17.91 -12.80
N LYS A 136 30.33 18.54 -13.57
CA LYS A 136 30.05 18.98 -14.94
C LYS A 136 30.92 18.21 -15.92
N GLU A 137 30.35 17.77 -17.03
CA GLU A 137 31.10 17.30 -18.17
C GLU A 137 31.72 18.51 -18.87
N GLN A 138 33.01 18.42 -19.18
CA GLN A 138 33.73 19.48 -19.90
C GLN A 138 34.21 18.93 -21.25
N SER A 139 33.89 19.60 -22.33
CA SER A 139 34.52 19.28 -23.61
C SER A 139 36.00 19.65 -23.62
N VAL A 140 36.78 19.05 -24.51
CA VAL A 140 38.20 19.39 -24.69
C VAL A 140 38.37 20.90 -24.93
N ASP A 141 37.52 21.48 -25.75
CA ASP A 141 37.54 22.94 -26.04
C ASP A 141 37.28 23.78 -24.77
N GLN A 142 36.32 23.40 -23.95
CA GLN A 142 36.03 24.09 -22.67
C GLN A 142 37.18 23.98 -21.68
N ILE A 143 37.84 22.82 -21.62
CA ILE A 143 39.03 22.63 -20.79
C ILE A 143 40.15 23.52 -21.27
N VAL A 144 40.40 23.54 -22.57
CA VAL A 144 41.43 24.38 -23.22
C VAL A 144 41.14 25.86 -23.02
N ASP A 145 39.89 26.29 -23.22
CA ASP A 145 39.48 27.71 -23.01
C ASP A 145 39.64 28.13 -21.56
N THR A 146 39.32 27.24 -20.60
CA THR A 146 39.54 27.49 -19.16
C THR A 146 41.02 27.65 -18.85
N ILE A 147 41.88 26.78 -19.37
CA ILE A 147 43.32 26.85 -19.15
C ILE A 147 43.89 28.10 -19.82
N LEU A 148 43.46 28.48 -21.01
CA LEU A 148 43.90 29.68 -21.73
C LEU A 148 43.40 30.99 -21.10
N SER A 149 42.40 30.96 -20.24
CA SER A 149 41.95 32.11 -19.46
C SER A 149 42.92 32.48 -18.32
N TRP A 150 43.90 31.61 -18.01
CA TRP A 150 44.94 31.93 -17.05
C TRP A 150 45.96 32.88 -17.65
N ASN A 151 46.75 33.57 -16.78
CA ASN A 151 47.69 34.57 -17.19
C ASN A 151 48.76 34.01 -18.15
N GLU A 152 49.12 34.81 -19.13
CA GLU A 152 50.20 34.47 -20.06
C GLU A 152 51.54 34.32 -19.30
N GLY A 153 52.35 33.32 -19.63
CA GLY A 153 53.53 32.97 -18.88
C GLY A 153 53.36 31.92 -17.75
N THR A 154 52.12 31.56 -17.41
CA THR A 154 51.84 30.55 -16.42
C THR A 154 52.47 29.21 -16.81
N LYS A 155 53.27 28.63 -15.92
CA LYS A 155 53.84 27.27 -16.10
C LYS A 155 52.79 26.22 -15.68
N LEU A 156 52.50 25.33 -16.61
CA LEU A 156 51.48 24.29 -16.46
C LEU A 156 52.11 22.92 -16.68
N THR A 157 51.75 21.96 -15.84
CA THR A 157 52.01 20.53 -16.04
C THR A 157 50.68 19.79 -16.15
N LEU A 158 50.44 19.10 -17.28
CA LEU A 158 49.27 18.26 -17.52
C LEU A 158 49.55 16.83 -17.07
N ILE A 159 48.71 16.30 -16.22
CA ILE A 159 48.88 15.00 -15.59
C ILE A 159 47.61 14.16 -15.84
N ALA A 160 47.80 12.91 -16.22
CA ALA A 160 46.78 11.89 -16.42
C ALA A 160 46.77 10.92 -15.23
N PRO A 161 45.75 10.96 -14.33
CA PRO A 161 45.66 10.03 -13.20
C PRO A 161 45.20 8.67 -13.68
N VAL A 162 46.08 7.66 -13.66
CA VAL A 162 45.78 6.30 -14.16
C VAL A 162 45.35 5.36 -13.01
N ILE A 163 46.01 5.47 -11.85
CA ILE A 163 45.66 4.72 -10.63
C ILE A 163 45.46 5.71 -9.49
N ARG A 164 44.38 5.55 -8.74
CA ARG A 164 44.07 6.34 -7.53
C ARG A 164 43.77 5.41 -6.35
N GLY A 165 44.63 5.42 -5.34
CA GLY A 165 44.45 4.75 -4.07
C GLY A 165 44.19 3.24 -4.13
N LYS A 166 44.73 2.54 -5.14
CA LYS A 166 44.55 1.07 -5.28
C LYS A 166 45.80 0.32 -4.78
N LYS A 167 45.57 -0.82 -4.13
CA LYS A 167 46.67 -1.73 -3.71
C LYS A 167 47.21 -2.47 -4.91
N GLY A 168 48.50 -2.71 -4.97
CA GLY A 168 49.19 -3.49 -5.98
C GLY A 168 50.50 -2.89 -6.46
N GLU A 169 51.34 -3.67 -7.12
CA GLU A 169 52.61 -3.25 -7.71
C GLU A 169 52.46 -2.42 -9.00
N HIS A 170 51.34 -2.55 -9.67
CA HIS A 170 50.91 -1.83 -10.91
C HIS A 170 52.01 -1.76 -12.00
N GLN A 171 52.94 -2.73 -12.03
CA GLN A 171 54.10 -2.74 -12.93
C GLN A 171 53.69 -2.65 -14.42
N LYS A 172 52.62 -3.38 -14.80
CA LYS A 172 52.11 -3.36 -16.19
C LYS A 172 51.73 -1.95 -16.66
N ILE A 173 51.10 -1.15 -15.79
CA ILE A 173 50.70 0.22 -16.12
C ILE A 173 51.91 1.13 -16.32
N ILE A 174 52.91 0.97 -15.47
CA ILE A 174 54.17 1.70 -15.57
C ILE A 174 54.88 1.33 -16.86
N ASP A 175 54.96 0.05 -17.22
CA ASP A 175 55.59 -0.45 -18.47
C ASP A 175 54.82 0.01 -19.70
N ASP A 176 53.48 0.02 -19.67
CA ASP A 176 52.65 0.51 -20.76
C ASP A 176 52.83 2.04 -20.96
N ALA A 177 52.96 2.81 -19.90
CA ALA A 177 53.31 4.23 -19.97
C ALA A 177 54.67 4.49 -20.58
N LYS A 178 55.71 3.69 -20.21
CA LYS A 178 57.05 3.71 -20.87
C LYS A 178 56.97 3.43 -22.36
N LYS A 179 56.23 2.38 -22.75
CA LYS A 179 56.05 2.01 -24.17
C LYS A 179 55.33 3.08 -24.97
N SER A 180 54.45 3.83 -24.34
CA SER A 180 53.70 4.95 -24.94
C SER A 180 54.54 6.23 -25.04
N GLY A 181 55.81 6.20 -24.61
CA GLY A 181 56.74 7.31 -24.74
C GLY A 181 56.68 8.37 -23.67
N PHE A 182 55.95 8.12 -22.56
CA PHE A 182 55.94 9.04 -21.42
C PHE A 182 57.25 8.88 -20.61
N VAL A 183 57.85 10.02 -20.18
CA VAL A 183 59.14 10.08 -19.53
C VAL A 183 59.02 10.16 -18.00
N ARG A 184 57.91 10.74 -17.49
CA ARG A 184 57.75 11.01 -16.05
C ARG A 184 56.38 10.62 -15.58
N ALA A 185 56.33 10.26 -14.29
CA ALA A 185 55.10 10.08 -13.55
C ALA A 185 55.18 10.71 -12.16
N ARG A 186 54.01 11.04 -11.59
CA ARG A 186 53.91 11.38 -10.17
C ARG A 186 53.34 10.16 -9.46
N ILE A 187 54.11 9.58 -8.53
CA ILE A 187 53.74 8.40 -7.78
C ILE A 187 53.70 8.78 -6.28
N ASP A 188 52.54 8.61 -5.67
CA ASP A 188 52.28 8.97 -4.28
C ASP A 188 52.69 10.41 -3.95
N GLY A 189 52.50 11.34 -4.88
CA GLY A 189 52.82 12.75 -4.76
C GLY A 189 54.24 13.11 -5.20
N LEU A 190 55.12 12.13 -5.41
CA LEU A 190 56.51 12.36 -5.81
C LEU A 190 56.72 12.21 -7.31
N MET A 191 57.42 13.19 -7.91
CA MET A 191 57.79 13.11 -9.31
C MET A 191 58.98 12.15 -9.51
N VAL A 192 58.80 11.14 -10.34
CA VAL A 192 59.75 10.09 -10.68
C VAL A 192 59.96 9.97 -12.18
N GLU A 193 61.18 9.65 -12.61
CA GLU A 193 61.44 9.33 -14.01
C GLU A 193 61.07 7.86 -14.28
N LEU A 194 60.36 7.63 -15.37
CA LEU A 194 59.89 6.29 -15.70
C LEU A 194 61.01 5.35 -16.22
N GLU A 195 62.20 5.89 -16.53
CA GLU A 195 63.38 5.11 -16.91
C GLU A 195 63.98 4.32 -15.73
N ASP A 196 63.78 4.79 -14.48
CA ASP A 196 64.25 4.11 -13.27
C ASP A 196 63.46 2.81 -13.00
N SER A 197 64.03 1.89 -12.25
CA SER A 197 63.37 0.67 -11.83
C SER A 197 62.44 0.96 -10.65
N ILE A 198 61.19 1.27 -10.95
CA ILE A 198 60.17 1.60 -9.95
C ILE A 198 59.59 0.31 -9.40
N LYS A 199 59.77 0.04 -8.10
CA LYS A 199 59.13 -1.07 -7.38
C LYS A 199 58.17 -0.51 -6.34
N LEU A 200 56.89 -0.83 -6.46
CA LEU A 200 55.84 -0.43 -5.56
C LEU A 200 55.48 -1.57 -4.59
N ASP A 201 55.09 -1.21 -3.36
CA ASP A 201 54.69 -2.16 -2.33
C ASP A 201 53.30 -2.72 -2.62
N LYS A 202 53.19 -4.02 -2.83
CA LYS A 202 51.94 -4.74 -3.15
C LYS A 202 50.84 -4.55 -2.09
N GLN A 203 51.17 -4.29 -0.85
CA GLN A 203 50.27 -4.17 0.30
C GLN A 203 49.77 -2.74 0.52
N LYS A 204 50.44 -1.75 -0.03
CA LYS A 204 50.10 -0.33 0.11
C LYS A 204 49.17 0.13 -1.03
N LYS A 205 48.41 1.16 -0.74
CA LYS A 205 47.62 1.86 -1.75
C LYS A 205 48.50 2.87 -2.44
N HIS A 206 48.51 2.85 -3.78
CA HIS A 206 49.30 3.73 -4.60
C HIS A 206 48.41 4.61 -5.50
N THR A 207 48.90 5.82 -5.77
CA THR A 207 48.34 6.75 -6.74
C THR A 207 49.41 6.97 -7.81
N ILE A 208 49.08 6.65 -9.06
CA ILE A 208 50.00 6.76 -10.22
C ILE A 208 49.39 7.70 -11.23
N GLU A 209 50.11 8.74 -11.56
CA GLU A 209 49.69 9.82 -12.44
C GLU A 209 50.80 10.09 -13.46
N ILE A 210 50.46 9.95 -14.74
CA ILE A 210 51.41 10.12 -15.83
C ILE A 210 51.50 11.59 -16.19
N VAL A 211 52.71 12.15 -16.28
CA VAL A 211 52.96 13.49 -16.77
C VAL A 211 52.93 13.48 -18.32
N VAL A 212 51.90 14.12 -18.85
CA VAL A 212 51.65 14.13 -20.34
C VAL A 212 52.43 15.24 -21.01
N ASP A 213 52.39 16.47 -20.49
CA ASP A 213 53.11 17.61 -21.05
C ASP A 213 53.42 18.68 -20.01
N ARG A 214 54.46 19.47 -20.27
CA ARG A 214 54.84 20.67 -19.52
C ARG A 214 54.84 21.87 -20.41
N ILE A 215 53.95 22.82 -20.18
CA ILE A 215 53.63 23.89 -21.04
C ILE A 215 53.81 25.24 -20.32
N VAL A 216 54.26 26.24 -21.07
CA VAL A 216 54.17 27.64 -20.66
C VAL A 216 53.12 28.30 -21.51
N LEU A 217 52.13 28.90 -20.91
CA LEU A 217 51.02 29.49 -21.63
C LEU A 217 51.49 30.71 -22.48
N LYS A 218 51.16 30.67 -23.79
CA LYS A 218 51.45 31.70 -24.79
C LYS A 218 50.25 31.80 -25.72
N LYS A 219 50.09 32.90 -26.43
CA LYS A 219 48.93 33.15 -27.33
C LYS A 219 48.71 32.11 -28.43
N ASP A 220 49.76 31.45 -28.92
CA ASP A 220 49.70 30.50 -30.06
C ASP A 220 49.70 29.01 -29.67
N ILE A 221 49.51 28.71 -28.37
CA ILE A 221 49.68 27.35 -27.85
C ILE A 221 48.45 26.47 -27.91
N ARG A 222 47.29 27.02 -28.36
CA ARG A 222 45.97 26.36 -28.34
C ARG A 222 46.00 24.93 -28.91
N LYS A 223 46.61 24.76 -30.11
CA LYS A 223 46.64 23.44 -30.76
C LYS A 223 47.39 22.40 -29.92
N ARG A 224 48.62 22.75 -29.48
CA ARG A 224 49.42 21.84 -28.62
C ARG A 224 48.74 21.54 -27.32
N LEU A 225 48.10 22.52 -26.69
CA LEU A 225 47.35 22.34 -25.46
C LEU A 225 46.17 21.38 -25.66
N ALA A 226 45.42 21.52 -26.75
CA ALA A 226 44.33 20.65 -27.11
C ALA A 226 44.79 19.21 -27.31
N ASP A 227 45.86 18.98 -28.08
CA ASP A 227 46.45 17.65 -28.32
C ASP A 227 46.94 17.01 -27.02
N SER A 228 47.57 17.80 -26.12
CA SER A 228 48.05 17.32 -24.82
C SER A 228 46.89 17.01 -23.87
N VAL A 229 45.83 17.82 -23.81
CA VAL A 229 44.61 17.57 -23.01
C VAL A 229 43.92 16.32 -23.54
N GLU A 230 43.77 16.15 -24.86
CA GLU A 230 43.16 14.97 -25.44
C GLU A 230 43.95 13.70 -25.12
N THR A 231 45.30 13.75 -25.20
CA THR A 231 46.18 12.65 -24.80
C THR A 231 46.06 12.29 -23.34
N ALA A 232 45.98 13.31 -22.47
CA ALA A 232 45.78 13.09 -21.01
C ALA A 232 44.43 12.44 -20.74
N LEU A 233 43.36 12.92 -21.36
CA LEU A 233 42.01 12.37 -21.20
C LEU A 233 41.89 10.92 -21.69
N LYS A 234 42.51 10.58 -22.82
CA LYS A 234 42.60 9.21 -23.35
C LYS A 234 43.36 8.28 -22.40
N SER A 235 44.43 8.73 -21.80
CA SER A 235 45.31 7.94 -20.91
C SER A 235 44.70 7.70 -19.53
N SER A 236 43.79 8.56 -19.06
CA SER A 236 43.25 8.57 -17.70
C SER A 236 41.76 8.24 -17.62
N ALA A 237 41.18 7.65 -18.65
CA ALA A 237 39.75 7.37 -18.73
C ALA A 237 38.86 8.63 -18.60
N GLY A 238 39.34 9.79 -19.06
CA GLY A 238 38.53 11.02 -19.17
C GLY A 238 38.76 12.06 -18.07
N ILE A 239 39.85 11.96 -17.30
CA ILE A 239 40.23 12.95 -16.28
C ILE A 239 41.59 13.53 -16.61
N VAL A 240 41.77 14.86 -16.50
CA VAL A 240 43.08 15.50 -16.56
C VAL A 240 43.27 16.44 -15.36
N ILE A 241 44.47 16.44 -14.80
CA ILE A 241 44.87 17.36 -13.75
C ILE A 241 45.82 18.38 -14.36
N ALA A 242 45.52 19.64 -14.18
CA ALA A 242 46.37 20.73 -14.57
C ALA A 242 47.02 21.30 -13.30
N LEU A 243 48.33 21.05 -13.18
CA LEU A 243 49.17 21.65 -12.12
C LEU A 243 49.64 23.01 -12.61
N ARG A 244 49.03 24.09 -12.13
CA ARG A 244 49.48 25.45 -12.44
C ARG A 244 50.37 26.01 -11.34
N ARG A 245 51.42 26.68 -11.77
CA ARG A 245 52.30 27.42 -10.88
C ARG A 245 51.82 28.87 -10.84
N VAL A 246 51.52 29.37 -9.63
CA VAL A 246 51.09 30.76 -9.38
C VAL A 246 52.20 31.44 -8.57
N ASN A 247 52.78 32.49 -9.11
CA ASN A 247 53.90 33.17 -8.46
C ASN A 247 53.40 34.21 -7.43
N LYS A 248 54.18 34.49 -6.42
CA LYS A 248 53.91 35.51 -5.42
C LYS A 248 53.90 36.89 -6.15
N GLY A 249 52.72 37.52 -6.15
CA GLY A 249 52.48 38.78 -6.91
C GLY A 249 51.52 38.67 -8.08
N ASP A 250 51.11 37.46 -8.49
CA ASP A 250 50.05 37.25 -9.46
C ASP A 250 48.71 37.61 -8.79
N GLU A 251 47.78 38.24 -9.52
CA GLU A 251 46.45 38.60 -9.03
C GLU A 251 45.69 37.40 -8.44
N ALA A 252 45.89 36.21 -8.97
CA ALA A 252 45.25 34.97 -8.47
C ALA A 252 45.90 34.38 -7.23
N TYR A 253 47.09 34.90 -6.72
CA TYR A 253 47.83 34.26 -5.65
C TYR A 253 47.00 34.16 -4.34
N GLU A 254 46.38 35.26 -3.91
CA GLU A 254 45.58 35.30 -2.68
C GLU A 254 44.32 34.45 -2.74
N GLU A 255 43.70 34.36 -3.90
CA GLU A 255 42.50 33.52 -4.14
C GLU A 255 42.86 32.03 -4.09
N VAL A 256 43.99 31.66 -4.69
CA VAL A 256 44.52 30.29 -4.66
C VAL A 256 44.94 29.90 -3.24
N CYS A 257 45.60 30.79 -2.49
CA CYS A 257 45.89 30.55 -1.08
C CYS A 257 44.65 30.27 -0.27
N LYS A 258 43.59 31.08 -0.41
CA LYS A 258 42.31 30.83 0.27
C LYS A 258 41.69 29.50 -0.11
N THR A 259 41.78 29.12 -1.37
CA THR A 259 41.25 27.82 -1.87
C THR A 259 42.03 26.63 -1.29
N LEU A 260 43.36 26.73 -1.19
CA LEU A 260 44.22 25.69 -0.62
C LEU A 260 44.01 25.58 0.90
N ASP A 261 43.84 26.69 1.60
CA ASP A 261 43.50 26.72 3.04
C ASP A 261 42.17 26.04 3.33
N LEU A 262 41.13 26.34 2.51
CA LEU A 262 39.81 25.70 2.62
C LEU A 262 39.87 24.17 2.38
N LYS A 263 40.79 23.72 1.52
CA LYS A 263 41.03 22.30 1.24
C LYS A 263 41.96 21.62 2.26
N GLY A 264 42.54 22.37 3.23
CA GLY A 264 43.49 21.86 4.21
C GLY A 264 44.80 21.38 3.58
N SER A 265 45.15 21.92 2.41
CA SER A 265 46.37 21.53 1.66
C SER A 265 47.60 22.11 2.32
N GLN A 266 48.70 21.31 2.52
CA GLN A 266 49.96 21.82 3.02
C GLN A 266 50.70 22.51 1.88
N TYR A 267 51.01 23.80 2.05
CA TYR A 267 51.83 24.59 1.14
C TYR A 267 52.61 25.66 1.91
N ASP A 268 53.76 26.07 1.37
CA ASP A 268 54.59 27.10 1.99
C ASP A 268 54.20 28.49 1.48
N ARG A 269 53.59 29.32 2.32
CA ARG A 269 53.24 30.71 2.02
C ARG A 269 54.46 31.62 1.78
N ASN A 270 55.64 31.21 2.18
CA ASN A 270 56.86 31.99 1.99
C ASN A 270 57.58 31.65 0.68
N ALA A 271 57.19 30.59 0.00
CA ALA A 271 57.76 30.21 -1.30
C ALA A 271 57.48 31.28 -2.36
N ASP A 272 58.33 31.39 -3.34
CA ASP A 272 58.18 32.33 -4.48
C ASP A 272 57.01 31.99 -5.34
N TYR A 273 56.48 30.79 -5.25
CA TYR A 273 55.30 30.30 -5.98
C TYR A 273 54.59 29.19 -5.20
N ILE A 274 53.34 29.01 -5.54
CA ILE A 274 52.52 27.87 -5.10
C ILE A 274 52.06 27.06 -6.30
N GLU A 275 51.85 25.75 -6.11
CA GLU A 275 51.27 24.89 -7.16
C GLU A 275 49.81 24.59 -6.82
N GLU A 276 48.92 24.91 -7.75
CA GLU A 276 47.52 24.61 -7.62
C GLU A 276 47.17 23.47 -8.57
N GLU A 277 46.46 22.46 -8.01
CA GLU A 277 45.86 21.37 -8.76
C GLU A 277 44.47 21.76 -9.23
N VAL A 278 44.24 21.86 -10.52
CA VAL A 278 42.93 22.08 -11.12
C VAL A 278 42.53 20.82 -11.89
N PHE A 279 41.40 20.24 -11.48
CA PHE A 279 40.87 19.01 -12.03
C PHE A 279 39.87 19.32 -13.13
N PHE A 280 39.98 18.65 -14.26
CA PHE A 280 39.04 18.67 -15.37
C PHE A 280 38.58 17.25 -15.68
N SER A 281 37.31 17.08 -16.06
CA SER A 281 36.78 15.77 -16.40
C SER A 281 35.89 15.84 -17.65
N GLN A 282 36.14 14.96 -18.59
CA GLN A 282 35.29 14.74 -19.73
C GLN A 282 34.11 13.78 -19.43
N LYS A 283 34.20 13.09 -18.30
CA LYS A 283 33.15 12.19 -17.78
C LYS A 283 32.61 12.74 -16.46
N ASN A 284 31.38 12.36 -16.13
CA ASN A 284 30.74 12.72 -14.86
C ASN A 284 31.49 12.13 -13.65
N ALA A 285 32.67 12.61 -13.32
CA ALA A 285 33.48 12.17 -12.20
C ALA A 285 33.82 13.35 -11.28
N CYS A 286 33.71 13.10 -9.96
CA CYS A 286 34.13 14.09 -8.96
C CYS A 286 35.65 14.24 -8.96
N PRO A 287 36.18 15.45 -9.10
CA PRO A 287 37.62 15.66 -9.07
C PRO A 287 38.22 15.35 -7.69
N ASP A 288 37.52 15.62 -6.61
CA ASP A 288 38.04 15.49 -5.24
C ASP A 288 37.94 14.04 -4.72
N CYS A 289 36.80 13.38 -4.92
CA CYS A 289 36.55 12.03 -4.38
C CYS A 289 36.85 10.91 -5.36
N GLY A 290 37.02 11.22 -6.66
CA GLY A 290 37.26 10.22 -7.71
C GLY A 290 36.02 9.35 -8.03
N ILE A 291 34.85 9.68 -7.49
CA ILE A 291 33.61 8.95 -7.73
C ILE A 291 33.06 9.34 -9.10
N SER A 292 32.77 8.34 -9.93
CA SER A 292 32.13 8.55 -11.23
C SER A 292 30.62 8.37 -11.11
N VAL A 293 29.86 9.36 -11.56
CA VAL A 293 28.41 9.26 -11.73
C VAL A 293 28.14 8.69 -13.14
N PRO A 294 27.34 7.63 -13.25
CA PRO A 294 26.97 7.10 -14.58
C PRO A 294 26.26 8.14 -15.43
N GLU A 295 26.27 7.93 -16.74
CA GLU A 295 25.50 8.76 -17.68
C GLU A 295 24.04 8.89 -17.24
N LEU A 296 23.50 10.11 -17.26
CA LEU A 296 22.16 10.44 -16.80
C LEU A 296 21.10 9.89 -17.77
N GLN A 297 20.83 8.61 -17.66
CA GLN A 297 19.77 7.91 -18.39
C GLN A 297 18.56 7.65 -17.50
N PRO A 298 17.32 7.58 -18.03
CA PRO A 298 16.13 7.32 -17.24
C PRO A 298 16.19 6.04 -16.37
N ARG A 299 16.95 5.01 -16.79
CA ARG A 299 17.16 3.77 -16.04
C ARG A 299 17.98 3.97 -14.76
N LEU A 300 18.83 5.03 -14.67
CA LEU A 300 19.59 5.35 -13.47
C LEU A 300 18.66 5.75 -12.31
N PHE A 301 17.53 6.34 -12.61
CA PHE A 301 16.54 6.83 -11.65
C PHE A 301 15.42 5.81 -11.38
N SER A 302 15.54 4.56 -11.85
CA SER A 302 14.56 3.52 -11.65
C SER A 302 14.96 2.59 -10.50
N PHE A 303 14.18 2.54 -9.44
CA PHE A 303 14.37 1.58 -8.36
C PHE A 303 13.90 0.15 -8.73
N ASN A 304 13.18 -0.01 -9.85
CA ASN A 304 12.81 -1.32 -10.40
C ASN A 304 13.86 -1.90 -11.36
N ASN A 305 14.89 -1.11 -11.70
CA ASN A 305 15.97 -1.55 -12.57
C ASN A 305 17.25 -1.72 -11.74
N PRO A 306 17.99 -2.84 -11.87
CA PRO A 306 19.25 -3.07 -11.14
C PRO A 306 20.29 -1.97 -11.31
N PHE A 307 20.23 -1.22 -12.43
CA PHE A 307 21.15 -0.12 -12.72
C PHE A 307 20.96 1.09 -11.81
N GLY A 308 19.70 1.37 -11.39
CA GLY A 308 19.37 2.50 -10.52
C GLY A 308 19.02 2.12 -9.09
N ALA A 309 18.62 0.86 -8.87
CA ALA A 309 18.20 0.37 -7.57
C ALA A 309 19.37 0.30 -6.57
N CYS A 310 19.09 0.57 -5.30
CA CYS A 310 20.02 0.31 -4.21
C CYS A 310 20.44 -1.16 -4.21
N PRO A 311 21.74 -1.51 -4.27
CA PRO A 311 22.20 -2.89 -4.35
C PRO A 311 21.86 -3.72 -3.10
N ASN A 312 21.72 -3.06 -1.93
CA ASN A 312 21.48 -3.74 -0.66
C ASN A 312 20.01 -4.16 -0.46
N CYS A 313 19.03 -3.34 -0.87
CA CYS A 313 17.59 -3.65 -0.75
C CYS A 313 16.93 -3.93 -2.11
N THR A 314 17.69 -3.96 -3.19
CA THR A 314 17.20 -4.20 -4.56
C THR A 314 16.01 -3.31 -4.95
N GLY A 315 15.99 -2.07 -4.43
CA GLY A 315 14.95 -1.08 -4.74
C GLY A 315 13.70 -1.13 -3.86
N LEU A 316 13.70 -1.92 -2.80
CA LEU A 316 12.56 -1.99 -1.85
C LEU A 316 12.57 -0.83 -0.83
N GLY A 317 13.72 -0.27 -0.51
CA GLY A 317 13.89 0.76 0.53
C GLY A 317 13.98 0.18 1.94
N GLU A 318 13.50 -1.01 2.14
CA GLU A 318 13.44 -1.72 3.41
C GLU A 318 13.91 -3.18 3.25
N LYS A 319 14.17 -3.83 4.36
CA LYS A 319 14.48 -5.25 4.41
C LYS A 319 13.66 -5.90 5.52
N MET A 320 13.14 -7.08 5.25
CA MET A 320 12.62 -7.93 6.32
C MET A 320 13.80 -8.50 7.11
N GLU A 321 13.90 -8.13 8.37
CA GLU A 321 14.92 -8.64 9.29
C GLU A 321 14.25 -9.21 10.54
N PHE A 322 14.83 -10.27 11.10
CA PHE A 322 14.36 -10.80 12.38
C PHE A 322 14.46 -9.73 13.45
N ASP A 323 13.37 -9.54 14.18
CA ASP A 323 13.25 -8.50 15.19
C ASP A 323 13.40 -9.08 16.58
N ARG A 324 14.20 -8.38 17.39
CA ARG A 324 14.51 -8.81 18.76
C ARG A 324 13.27 -8.81 19.65
N ASP A 325 12.44 -7.79 19.50
CA ASP A 325 11.25 -7.60 20.31
C ASP A 325 10.12 -8.58 19.93
N LEU A 326 10.07 -9.02 18.67
CA LEU A 326 9.15 -10.07 18.22
C LEU A 326 9.63 -11.48 18.59
N ILE A 327 10.94 -11.68 18.75
CA ILE A 327 11.52 -12.96 19.16
C ILE A 327 11.45 -13.13 20.69
N MET A 328 11.65 -12.04 21.42
CA MET A 328 11.65 -11.98 22.90
C MET A 328 10.71 -10.85 23.33
N PRO A 329 9.38 -11.03 23.23
CA PRO A 329 8.40 -9.98 23.52
C PRO A 329 8.33 -9.63 25.01
N ASP A 330 8.54 -10.60 25.88
CA ASP A 330 8.60 -10.39 27.33
C ASP A 330 9.92 -10.92 27.92
N SER A 331 10.86 -10.02 28.15
CA SER A 331 12.15 -10.34 28.77
C SER A 331 12.07 -10.68 30.27
N SER A 332 10.89 -10.52 30.93
CA SER A 332 10.66 -10.96 32.29
C SER A 332 10.45 -12.47 32.41
N LEU A 333 10.18 -13.15 31.30
CA LEU A 333 10.10 -14.60 31.21
C LEU A 333 11.49 -15.23 31.09
N SER A 334 11.61 -16.46 31.59
CA SER A 334 12.77 -17.32 31.39
C SER A 334 12.69 -18.06 30.04
N PHE A 335 13.77 -18.74 29.63
CA PHE A 335 13.72 -19.63 28.47
C PHE A 335 12.69 -20.73 28.64
N ASN A 336 12.65 -21.39 29.81
CA ASN A 336 11.72 -22.47 30.09
C ASN A 336 10.23 -22.03 30.15
N GLU A 337 9.98 -20.74 30.38
CA GLU A 337 8.66 -20.12 30.29
C GLU A 337 8.33 -19.61 28.86
N ASN A 338 9.07 -20.07 27.84
CA ASN A 338 8.93 -19.68 26.44
C ASN A 338 9.28 -18.20 26.15
N GLY A 339 10.22 -17.62 26.89
CA GLY A 339 10.67 -16.24 26.71
C GLY A 339 11.38 -15.98 25.35
N ILE A 340 11.75 -17.04 24.62
CA ILE A 340 12.25 -16.96 23.23
C ILE A 340 11.29 -17.69 22.29
N VAL A 341 10.26 -17.01 21.84
CA VAL A 341 9.07 -17.58 21.19
C VAL A 341 9.33 -18.53 20.01
N PRO A 342 10.30 -18.29 19.08
CA PRO A 342 10.56 -19.21 17.97
C PRO A 342 11.19 -20.57 18.36
N PHE A 343 11.57 -20.72 19.64
CA PHE A 343 12.28 -21.91 20.13
C PHE A 343 11.55 -22.54 21.32
N ASN A 344 10.54 -23.36 21.02
CA ASN A 344 9.78 -24.07 22.05
C ASN A 344 10.72 -24.83 23.03
N PRO A 345 10.71 -24.52 24.33
CA PRO A 345 11.56 -25.20 25.33
C PRO A 345 11.25 -26.69 25.51
N ASP A 346 10.00 -27.13 25.25
CA ASP A 346 9.61 -28.54 25.33
C ASP A 346 10.23 -29.43 24.25
N SER A 347 10.83 -28.81 23.23
CA SER A 347 11.56 -29.56 22.20
C SER A 347 12.90 -30.06 22.75
N ALA A 348 13.09 -31.37 22.82
CA ALA A 348 14.34 -32.00 23.29
C ALA A 348 15.59 -31.51 22.53
N TRP A 349 15.42 -31.07 21.28
CA TRP A 349 16.49 -30.45 20.51
C TRP A 349 16.83 -29.06 21.05
N ASN A 350 15.81 -28.19 21.22
CA ASN A 350 16.01 -26.83 21.73
C ASN A 350 16.53 -26.86 23.16
N GLU A 351 15.95 -27.67 24.03
CA GLU A 351 16.39 -27.85 25.42
C GLU A 351 17.88 -28.23 25.47
N SER A 352 18.30 -29.24 24.71
CA SER A 352 19.71 -29.67 24.67
C SER A 352 20.66 -28.61 24.13
N MET A 353 20.29 -27.94 23.05
CA MET A 353 21.11 -26.92 22.40
C MET A 353 21.22 -25.66 23.27
N PHE A 354 20.10 -25.10 23.70
CA PHE A 354 20.08 -23.93 24.57
C PHE A 354 20.68 -24.24 25.97
N GLY A 355 20.47 -25.43 26.51
CA GLY A 355 21.11 -25.88 27.76
C GLY A 355 22.64 -25.79 27.68
N ALA A 356 23.24 -26.14 26.54
CA ALA A 356 24.68 -25.96 26.34
C ALA A 356 25.08 -24.48 26.21
N VAL A 357 24.28 -23.66 25.55
CA VAL A 357 24.52 -22.21 25.38
C VAL A 357 24.40 -21.49 26.71
N PHE A 358 23.33 -21.73 27.48
CA PHE A 358 23.10 -21.09 28.79
C PHE A 358 24.18 -21.48 29.80
N LYS A 359 24.60 -22.78 29.80
CA LYS A 359 25.72 -23.27 30.62
C LYS A 359 27.04 -22.59 30.29
N ASP A 360 27.33 -22.37 29.00
CA ASP A 360 28.56 -21.68 28.57
C ASP A 360 28.55 -20.21 28.96
N MET A 361 27.36 -19.60 29.05
CA MET A 361 27.20 -18.20 29.46
C MET A 361 27.15 -18.04 30.99
N ASP A 362 27.16 -19.12 31.76
CA ASP A 362 26.93 -19.14 33.22
C ASP A 362 25.64 -18.37 33.58
N PHE A 363 24.52 -18.79 32.94
CA PHE A 363 23.20 -18.20 33.15
C PHE A 363 22.15 -19.30 33.31
N ASP A 364 21.23 -19.15 34.27
CA ASP A 364 20.18 -20.14 34.54
C ASP A 364 19.05 -20.02 33.50
N MET A 365 18.66 -21.18 32.91
CA MET A 365 17.53 -21.25 31.96
C MET A 365 16.17 -20.87 32.59
N ASN A 366 16.05 -20.92 33.92
CA ASN A 366 14.86 -20.53 34.68
C ASN A 366 14.90 -19.07 35.15
N ALA A 367 16.01 -18.36 34.94
CA ALA A 367 16.09 -16.96 35.31
C ALA A 367 15.46 -16.06 34.25
N PRO A 368 14.86 -14.91 34.62
CA PRO A 368 14.32 -13.93 33.68
C PRO A 368 15.39 -13.44 32.70
N LEU A 369 15.09 -13.46 31.40
CA LEU A 369 16.04 -13.10 30.34
C LEU A 369 16.56 -11.65 30.43
N LYS A 370 15.81 -10.75 31.09
CA LYS A 370 16.22 -9.36 31.37
C LYS A 370 17.44 -9.26 32.31
N GLU A 371 17.72 -10.30 33.10
CA GLU A 371 18.84 -10.32 34.05
C GLU A 371 20.19 -10.63 33.38
N MET A 372 20.18 -10.98 32.07
CA MET A 372 21.39 -11.19 31.31
C MET A 372 22.23 -9.93 31.23
N ASN A 373 23.52 -10.05 31.49
CA ASN A 373 24.46 -8.98 31.20
C ASN A 373 24.73 -8.84 29.69
N LYS A 374 25.38 -7.74 29.28
CA LYS A 374 25.62 -7.43 27.87
C LYS A 374 26.41 -8.53 27.14
N LYS A 375 27.38 -9.17 27.79
CA LYS A 375 28.17 -10.26 27.17
C LYS A 375 27.34 -11.52 26.95
N GLN A 376 26.50 -11.92 27.91
CA GLN A 376 25.59 -13.05 27.81
C GLN A 376 24.57 -12.81 26.72
N SER A 377 23.95 -11.63 26.70
CA SER A 377 23.02 -11.23 25.63
C SER A 377 23.71 -11.25 24.25
N ASP A 378 24.95 -10.78 24.11
CA ASP A 378 25.67 -10.80 22.83
C ASP A 378 25.92 -12.23 22.34
N ILE A 379 26.36 -13.14 23.22
CA ILE A 379 26.51 -14.56 22.88
C ILE A 379 25.20 -15.19 22.43
N LEU A 380 24.09 -14.91 23.12
CA LEU A 380 22.79 -15.44 22.80
C LEU A 380 22.34 -15.02 21.38
N TRP A 381 22.48 -13.73 21.06
CA TRP A 381 21.99 -13.16 19.79
C TRP A 381 22.95 -13.36 18.62
N ASN A 382 24.28 -13.20 18.84
CA ASN A 382 25.29 -13.15 17.79
C ASN A 382 26.20 -14.38 17.74
N GLY A 383 26.16 -15.23 18.77
CA GLY A 383 26.89 -16.48 18.81
C GLY A 383 28.21 -16.46 19.56
N THR A 384 28.88 -17.63 19.60
CA THR A 384 30.17 -17.84 20.33
C THR A 384 31.41 -17.59 19.48
N GLY A 385 31.27 -17.08 18.24
CA GLY A 385 32.38 -17.02 17.27
C GLY A 385 32.91 -18.40 16.91
N ASP A 386 34.22 -18.58 16.97
CA ASP A 386 34.86 -19.88 16.63
C ASP A 386 34.82 -20.91 17.77
N ARG A 387 34.34 -20.51 18.96
CA ARG A 387 34.28 -21.38 20.14
C ARG A 387 33.18 -22.39 20.03
N SER A 388 33.53 -23.70 19.89
CA SER A 388 32.58 -24.80 19.79
C SER A 388 32.00 -25.20 21.14
N LEU A 389 30.68 -25.42 21.15
CA LEU A 389 29.92 -25.96 22.27
C LEU A 389 29.58 -27.43 21.99
N LYS A 390 29.60 -28.24 23.07
CA LYS A 390 29.24 -29.66 23.01
C LYS A 390 27.88 -29.85 23.65
N TRP A 391 26.88 -30.42 22.90
CA TRP A 391 25.61 -30.86 23.45
C TRP A 391 25.23 -32.23 22.96
N ILE A 392 24.39 -32.94 23.77
CA ILE A 392 23.99 -34.30 23.54
C ILE A 392 22.47 -34.33 23.34
N TYR A 393 22.03 -34.70 22.17
CA TYR A 393 20.63 -34.85 21.81
C TYR A 393 20.20 -36.31 21.93
N LYS A 394 19.16 -36.59 22.76
CA LYS A 394 18.50 -37.90 22.84
C LYS A 394 17.33 -37.96 21.88
N LYS A 395 17.33 -38.91 20.97
CA LYS A 395 16.20 -39.09 20.05
C LYS A 395 14.94 -39.49 20.80
N GLN A 396 13.78 -38.94 20.42
CA GLN A 396 12.47 -39.30 21.01
C GLN A 396 12.07 -40.77 20.85
N SER A 397 12.65 -41.48 19.87
CA SER A 397 12.43 -42.89 19.63
C SER A 397 13.10 -43.84 20.66
N GLY A 398 13.81 -43.31 21.64
CA GLY A 398 14.42 -44.11 22.72
C GLY A 398 15.75 -44.76 22.35
N GLU A 399 16.10 -44.88 21.09
CA GLU A 399 17.33 -45.52 20.62
C GLU A 399 18.33 -44.51 20.05
N GLY A 400 19.36 -44.20 20.82
CA GLY A 400 20.55 -43.47 20.43
C GLY A 400 20.65 -42.02 20.87
N THR A 401 21.87 -41.65 21.23
CA THR A 401 22.31 -40.27 21.53
C THR A 401 23.21 -39.77 20.40
N SER A 402 22.94 -38.55 19.94
CA SER A 402 23.85 -37.88 18.98
C SER A 402 24.58 -36.73 19.70
N THR A 403 25.92 -36.71 19.59
CA THR A 403 26.74 -35.65 20.17
C THR A 403 27.11 -34.66 19.06
N TYR A 404 26.83 -33.41 19.33
CA TYR A 404 27.19 -32.28 18.45
C TYR A 404 28.33 -31.49 19.09
N ASN A 405 29.27 -31.04 18.29
CA ASN A 405 30.36 -30.18 18.70
C ASN A 405 30.56 -29.12 17.62
N ARG A 406 29.93 -27.96 17.78
CA ARG A 406 30.00 -26.85 16.84
C ARG A 406 29.78 -25.53 17.57
N PRO A 407 30.22 -24.39 16.99
CA PRO A 407 29.94 -23.09 17.59
C PRO A 407 28.44 -22.77 17.56
N TRP A 408 27.97 -22.05 18.56
CA TRP A 408 26.65 -21.42 18.54
C TRP A 408 26.70 -20.22 17.61
N VAL A 409 25.84 -20.18 16.60
CA VAL A 409 25.82 -19.14 15.56
C VAL A 409 24.97 -17.93 15.92
N GLY A 410 24.31 -17.96 17.07
CA GLY A 410 23.37 -16.94 17.52
C GLY A 410 21.96 -17.11 16.97
N ILE A 411 20.96 -16.55 17.69
CA ILE A 411 19.53 -16.64 17.34
C ILE A 411 19.29 -16.10 15.94
N PHE A 412 19.81 -14.92 15.59
CA PHE A 412 19.57 -14.32 14.28
C PHE A 412 20.10 -15.18 13.12
N SER A 413 21.29 -15.75 13.26
CA SER A 413 21.87 -16.59 12.22
C SER A 413 21.14 -17.91 12.09
N GLU A 414 20.72 -18.51 13.20
CA GLU A 414 19.93 -19.75 13.21
C GLU A 414 18.55 -19.56 12.59
N LEU A 415 17.86 -18.44 12.88
CA LEU A 415 16.58 -18.13 12.27
C LEU A 415 16.70 -17.82 10.78
N ARG A 416 17.76 -17.09 10.36
CA ARG A 416 18.04 -16.85 8.92
C ARG A 416 18.29 -18.15 8.18
N ARG A 417 19.03 -19.09 8.79
CA ARG A 417 19.26 -20.42 8.22
C ARG A 417 17.94 -21.19 8.09
N ARG A 418 17.11 -21.23 9.14
CA ARG A 418 15.79 -21.88 9.10
C ARG A 418 14.88 -21.27 8.04
N TYR A 419 14.90 -19.94 7.87
CA TYR A 419 14.12 -19.26 6.84
C TYR A 419 14.59 -19.59 5.42
N ALA A 420 15.90 -19.66 5.21
CA ALA A 420 16.49 -20.05 3.91
C ALA A 420 16.24 -21.52 3.56
N GLU A 421 16.23 -22.41 4.54
CA GLU A 421 16.01 -23.86 4.39
C GLU A 421 14.52 -24.25 4.47
N ALA A 422 13.60 -23.30 4.75
CA ALA A 422 12.17 -23.58 4.92
C ALA A 422 11.53 -24.07 3.61
N TRP A 423 10.93 -25.25 3.67
CA TRP A 423 10.19 -25.86 2.56
C TRP A 423 8.70 -25.53 2.66
N GLY A 424 8.18 -24.81 1.67
CA GLY A 424 6.79 -24.42 1.58
C GLY A 424 6.46 -23.06 2.24
N ASP A 425 5.43 -22.40 1.74
CA ASP A 425 5.05 -21.05 2.14
C ASP A 425 4.60 -20.95 3.60
N SER A 426 3.89 -21.97 4.10
CA SER A 426 3.43 -22.02 5.50
C SER A 426 4.58 -22.02 6.52
N ALA A 427 5.72 -22.68 6.19
CA ALA A 427 6.89 -22.69 7.06
C ALA A 427 7.59 -21.32 7.09
N ARG A 428 7.64 -20.65 5.94
CA ARG A 428 8.17 -19.27 5.82
C ARG A 428 7.27 -18.27 6.54
N GLU A 429 5.96 -18.30 6.30
CA GLU A 429 4.99 -17.43 6.98
C GLU A 429 5.07 -17.53 8.51
N ASN A 430 5.33 -18.72 9.06
CA ASN A 430 5.50 -18.89 10.50
C ASN A 430 6.77 -18.22 11.03
N LEU A 431 7.83 -18.12 10.23
CA LEU A 431 9.07 -17.42 10.63
C LEU A 431 8.96 -15.91 10.38
N GLU A 432 8.20 -15.49 9.37
CA GLU A 432 7.94 -14.07 9.05
C GLU A 432 7.22 -13.33 10.18
N LYS A 433 6.49 -14.02 11.04
CA LYS A 433 5.88 -13.44 12.24
C LYS A 433 6.90 -12.82 13.21
N TYR A 434 8.16 -13.26 13.16
CA TYR A 434 9.27 -12.77 13.98
C TYR A 434 10.17 -11.78 13.24
N MET A 435 9.74 -11.32 12.06
CA MET A 435 10.47 -10.36 11.24
C MET A 435 9.71 -9.03 11.20
N SER A 436 10.46 -7.95 11.19
CA SER A 436 9.95 -6.59 10.97
C SER A 436 10.58 -5.97 9.74
N HIS A 437 9.86 -5.04 9.12
CA HIS A 437 10.37 -4.22 8.04
C HIS A 437 11.28 -3.15 8.62
N LYS A 438 12.60 -3.25 8.37
CA LYS A 438 13.59 -2.25 8.79
C LYS A 438 14.09 -1.47 7.59
N GLU A 439 14.21 -0.18 7.78
CA GLU A 439 14.74 0.72 6.76
C GLU A 439 16.14 0.28 6.31
N CYS A 440 16.39 0.30 5.02
CA CYS A 440 17.69 -0.08 4.46
C CYS A 440 18.77 0.93 4.85
N LYS A 441 19.71 0.53 5.68
CA LYS A 441 20.83 1.38 6.17
C LYS A 441 21.71 1.98 5.05
N SER A 442 21.71 1.42 3.85
CA SER A 442 22.52 1.89 2.73
C SER A 442 21.90 3.04 1.96
N CYS A 443 20.57 3.01 1.75
CA CYS A 443 19.86 4.04 1.02
C CYS A 443 18.92 4.87 1.92
N CYS A 444 18.83 4.57 3.22
CA CYS A 444 17.95 5.26 4.16
C CYS A 444 16.53 5.40 3.59
N GLY A 445 15.90 4.28 3.24
CA GLY A 445 14.56 4.24 2.66
C GLY A 445 14.43 4.67 1.19
N LYS A 446 15.43 5.39 0.65
CA LYS A 446 15.34 6.09 -0.65
C LYS A 446 15.39 5.18 -1.90
N ARG A 447 15.45 3.87 -1.76
CA ARG A 447 15.35 2.84 -2.83
C ARG A 447 16.41 2.89 -3.93
N LEU A 448 17.05 4.01 -4.16
CA LEU A 448 18.00 4.27 -5.25
C LEU A 448 19.46 4.20 -4.78
N ARG A 449 20.36 4.10 -5.76
CA ARG A 449 21.82 4.24 -5.52
C ARG A 449 22.17 5.66 -5.14
N LYS A 450 23.28 5.83 -4.41
CA LYS A 450 23.78 7.14 -3.99
C LYS A 450 24.08 8.07 -5.16
N GLU A 451 24.57 7.52 -6.26
CA GLU A 451 24.88 8.29 -7.48
C GLU A 451 23.61 8.88 -8.13
N ALA A 452 22.50 8.15 -8.12
CA ALA A 452 21.21 8.66 -8.60
C ALA A 452 20.64 9.73 -7.66
N LEU A 453 20.80 9.56 -6.35
CA LEU A 453 20.37 10.53 -5.35
C LEU A 453 21.22 11.82 -5.34
N GLY A 454 22.44 11.76 -5.88
CA GLY A 454 23.30 12.92 -6.08
C GLY A 454 22.85 13.85 -7.22
N VAL A 455 21.85 13.45 -8.03
CA VAL A 455 21.35 14.29 -9.13
C VAL A 455 20.16 15.12 -8.66
N THR A 456 20.19 16.43 -8.91
CA THR A 456 19.14 17.37 -8.46
C THR A 456 18.52 18.17 -9.60
N VAL A 457 17.25 18.52 -9.43
CA VAL A 457 16.52 19.51 -10.24
C VAL A 457 15.98 20.56 -9.27
N GLY A 458 16.30 21.83 -9.47
CA GLY A 458 15.91 22.87 -8.52
C GLY A 458 16.49 22.69 -7.11
N GLY A 459 17.61 21.95 -6.98
CA GLY A 459 18.24 21.65 -5.69
C GLY A 459 17.69 20.44 -4.94
N VAL A 460 16.64 19.77 -5.47
CA VAL A 460 16.00 18.60 -4.87
C VAL A 460 16.30 17.35 -5.68
N ASN A 461 16.64 16.22 -5.05
CA ASN A 461 16.82 14.95 -5.77
C ASN A 461 15.47 14.28 -6.06
N ILE A 462 15.49 13.27 -6.94
CA ILE A 462 14.26 12.62 -7.41
C ILE A 462 13.45 11.98 -6.28
N TRP A 463 14.11 11.40 -5.27
CA TRP A 463 13.39 10.75 -4.17
C TRP A 463 12.76 11.76 -3.21
N ASP A 464 13.52 12.76 -2.78
CA ASP A 464 13.02 13.82 -1.89
C ASP A 464 11.86 14.58 -2.54
N LEU A 465 11.86 14.72 -3.88
CA LEU A 465 10.70 15.25 -4.62
C LEU A 465 9.46 14.34 -4.50
N THR A 466 9.63 13.02 -4.40
CA THR A 466 8.49 12.09 -4.19
C THR A 466 7.97 12.10 -2.76
N GLU A 467 8.73 12.62 -1.79
CA GLU A 467 8.32 12.77 -0.39
C GLU A 467 7.37 13.94 -0.17
N LEU A 468 7.39 14.90 -1.08
CA LEU A 468 6.45 16.02 -1.04
C LEU A 468 5.01 15.55 -1.27
N SER A 469 4.05 16.23 -0.66
CA SER A 469 2.64 16.01 -1.01
C SER A 469 2.37 16.44 -2.46
N VAL A 470 1.27 15.98 -3.04
CA VAL A 470 0.85 16.39 -4.38
C VAL A 470 0.72 17.92 -4.45
N SER A 471 0.15 18.58 -3.42
CA SER A 471 0.03 20.04 -3.35
C SER A 471 1.39 20.73 -3.30
N ASP A 472 2.30 20.28 -2.42
CA ASP A 472 3.63 20.86 -2.29
C ASP A 472 4.47 20.65 -3.55
N THR A 473 4.25 19.52 -4.23
CA THR A 473 4.92 19.21 -5.50
C THR A 473 4.46 20.14 -6.62
N ILE A 474 3.18 20.48 -6.69
CA ILE A 474 2.65 21.48 -7.64
C ILE A 474 3.30 22.83 -7.37
N GLU A 475 3.33 23.26 -6.12
CA GLU A 475 3.96 24.52 -5.71
C GLU A 475 5.46 24.56 -6.01
N PHE A 476 6.16 23.44 -5.84
CA PHE A 476 7.57 23.29 -6.22
C PHE A 476 7.78 23.54 -7.70
N PHE A 477 6.97 22.93 -8.59
CA PHE A 477 7.11 23.13 -10.05
C PHE A 477 6.70 24.52 -10.51
N GLU A 478 5.74 25.18 -9.85
CA GLU A 478 5.36 26.56 -10.12
C GLU A 478 6.50 27.55 -9.78
N LYS A 479 7.24 27.29 -8.71
CA LYS A 479 8.37 28.11 -8.24
C LYS A 479 9.71 27.76 -8.91
N LEU A 480 9.76 26.68 -9.70
CA LEU A 480 11.00 26.16 -10.28
C LEU A 480 11.60 27.16 -11.30
N LYS A 481 12.80 27.63 -10.99
CA LYS A 481 13.56 28.53 -11.87
C LYS A 481 14.44 27.71 -12.81
N LEU A 482 14.16 27.80 -14.10
CA LEU A 482 14.91 27.14 -15.17
C LEU A 482 15.50 28.17 -16.12
N THR A 483 16.64 27.87 -16.71
CA THR A 483 17.21 28.62 -17.84
C THR A 483 16.34 28.46 -19.09
N GLU A 484 16.46 29.34 -20.07
CA GLU A 484 15.68 29.26 -21.31
C GLU A 484 15.90 27.95 -22.07
N THR A 485 17.09 27.37 -21.98
CA THR A 485 17.41 26.06 -22.59
C THR A 485 16.73 24.95 -21.84
N GLU A 486 16.84 24.93 -20.52
CA GLU A 486 16.17 23.92 -19.66
C GLU A 486 14.64 23.97 -19.81
N LYS A 487 14.05 25.17 -19.90
CA LYS A 487 12.61 25.34 -20.18
C LYS A 487 12.18 24.70 -21.50
N LYS A 488 12.94 24.92 -22.58
CA LYS A 488 12.65 24.32 -23.89
C LYS A 488 12.71 22.78 -23.82
N ILE A 489 13.72 22.23 -23.14
CA ILE A 489 13.91 20.78 -23.00
C ILE A 489 12.79 20.17 -22.14
N ALA A 490 12.43 20.80 -21.04
CA ALA A 490 11.54 20.25 -20.02
C ALA A 490 10.05 20.57 -20.25
N SER A 491 9.72 21.52 -21.14
CA SER A 491 8.37 22.08 -21.29
C SER A 491 7.27 21.03 -21.42
N GLN A 492 7.45 20.04 -22.27
CA GLN A 492 6.45 18.99 -22.48
C GLN A 492 6.34 18.04 -21.27
N VAL A 493 7.48 17.67 -20.70
CA VAL A 493 7.53 16.80 -19.52
C VAL A 493 6.89 17.49 -18.31
N LEU A 494 7.17 18.76 -18.09
CA LEU A 494 6.57 19.54 -17.02
C LEU A 494 5.05 19.70 -17.19
N LYS A 495 4.59 19.90 -18.43
CA LYS A 495 3.14 19.97 -18.72
C LYS A 495 2.43 18.68 -18.31
N GLU A 496 3.00 17.51 -18.67
CA GLU A 496 2.45 16.21 -18.31
C GLU A 496 2.45 15.99 -16.78
N ILE A 497 3.57 16.30 -16.12
CA ILE A 497 3.68 16.20 -14.66
C ILE A 497 2.61 17.06 -13.97
N THR A 498 2.52 18.34 -14.33
CA THR A 498 1.58 19.28 -13.71
C THR A 498 0.14 18.87 -13.98
N SER A 499 -0.19 18.42 -15.19
CA SER A 499 -1.52 17.93 -15.53
C SER A 499 -1.93 16.73 -14.65
N ARG A 500 -1.06 15.71 -14.54
CA ARG A 500 -1.33 14.51 -13.73
C ARG A 500 -1.43 14.81 -12.23
N LEU A 501 -0.58 15.70 -11.71
CA LEU A 501 -0.67 16.18 -10.32
C LEU A 501 -1.98 16.95 -10.08
N SER A 502 -2.40 17.77 -11.02
CA SER A 502 -3.67 18.50 -10.93
C SER A 502 -4.87 17.55 -10.91
N PHE A 503 -4.85 16.46 -11.69
CA PHE A 503 -5.90 15.45 -11.64
C PHE A 503 -5.95 14.73 -10.28
N LEU A 504 -4.79 14.39 -9.68
CA LEU A 504 -4.75 13.84 -8.32
C LEU A 504 -5.35 14.82 -7.30
N LYS A 505 -5.04 16.11 -7.42
CA LYS A 505 -5.60 17.17 -6.56
C LYS A 505 -7.13 17.28 -6.74
N ASN A 506 -7.62 17.22 -7.97
CA ASN A 506 -9.03 17.34 -8.29
C ASN A 506 -9.88 16.18 -7.75
N VAL A 507 -9.32 14.96 -7.67
CA VAL A 507 -10.01 13.82 -7.04
C VAL A 507 -9.83 13.76 -5.52
N GLY A 508 -9.31 14.84 -4.88
CA GLY A 508 -9.16 14.93 -3.42
C GLY A 508 -8.00 14.11 -2.84
N LEU A 509 -6.93 13.89 -3.60
CA LEU A 509 -5.72 13.17 -3.17
C LEU A 509 -4.50 14.10 -3.02
N ASP A 510 -4.73 15.36 -2.75
CA ASP A 510 -3.73 16.43 -2.64
C ASP A 510 -2.75 16.23 -1.47
N TYR A 511 -3.15 15.49 -0.44
CA TYR A 511 -2.35 15.16 0.74
C TYR A 511 -1.39 13.96 0.53
N LEU A 512 -1.56 13.14 -0.51
CA LEU A 512 -0.73 11.97 -0.75
C LEU A 512 0.68 12.36 -1.20
N THR A 513 1.66 11.54 -0.80
CA THR A 513 3.02 11.61 -1.31
C THR A 513 3.23 10.57 -2.43
N LEU A 514 4.04 10.90 -3.43
CA LEU A 514 4.25 10.00 -4.57
C LEU A 514 5.07 8.76 -4.20
N GLN A 515 5.87 8.80 -3.13
CA GLN A 515 6.62 7.66 -2.60
C GLN A 515 5.74 6.63 -1.88
N ARG A 516 4.54 7.02 -1.44
CA ARG A 516 3.66 6.14 -0.65
C ARG A 516 3.43 4.83 -1.37
N SER A 517 3.63 3.72 -0.66
CA SER A 517 3.43 2.38 -1.22
C SER A 517 1.97 2.17 -1.61
N ALA A 518 1.72 1.62 -2.80
CA ALA A 518 0.36 1.29 -3.25
C ALA A 518 -0.34 0.26 -2.36
N ALA A 519 0.42 -0.58 -1.64
CA ALA A 519 -0.12 -1.56 -0.70
C ALA A 519 -0.70 -0.94 0.58
N THR A 520 -0.35 0.31 0.91
CA THR A 520 -0.84 1.03 2.10
C THR A 520 -2.03 1.93 1.82
N LEU A 521 -2.50 1.96 0.57
CA LEU A 521 -3.64 2.77 0.17
C LEU A 521 -4.96 2.11 0.60
N SER A 522 -5.91 2.91 1.03
CA SER A 522 -7.30 2.45 1.17
C SER A 522 -7.90 2.11 -0.20
N GLY A 523 -8.97 1.30 -0.23
CA GLY A 523 -9.66 0.96 -1.47
C GLY A 523 -10.10 2.19 -2.26
N GLY A 524 -10.67 3.19 -1.59
CA GLY A 524 -11.10 4.44 -2.20
C GLY A 524 -9.93 5.30 -2.71
N GLU A 525 -8.79 5.39 -1.99
CA GLU A 525 -7.59 6.08 -2.48
C GLU A 525 -7.06 5.42 -3.76
N ALA A 526 -6.94 4.09 -3.78
CA ALA A 526 -6.46 3.35 -4.95
C ALA A 526 -7.38 3.53 -6.17
N GLN A 527 -8.69 3.53 -5.96
CA GLN A 527 -9.69 3.75 -7.00
C GLN A 527 -9.59 5.17 -7.58
N ARG A 528 -9.48 6.20 -6.72
CA ARG A 528 -9.33 7.59 -7.17
C ARG A 528 -8.01 7.84 -7.90
N ILE A 529 -6.91 7.18 -7.52
CA ILE A 529 -5.67 7.21 -8.28
C ILE A 529 -5.88 6.68 -9.70
N ARG A 530 -6.59 5.56 -9.87
CA ARG A 530 -6.92 5.04 -11.20
C ARG A 530 -7.82 5.99 -11.98
N LEU A 531 -8.84 6.55 -11.33
CA LEU A 531 -9.70 7.55 -11.93
C LEU A 531 -8.89 8.75 -12.45
N SER A 532 -7.98 9.30 -11.63
CA SER A 532 -7.13 10.42 -12.04
C SER A 532 -6.23 10.06 -13.23
N THR A 533 -5.71 8.83 -13.29
CA THR A 533 -4.90 8.34 -14.41
C THR A 533 -5.74 8.23 -15.69
N GLN A 534 -6.99 7.78 -15.61
CA GLN A 534 -7.90 7.70 -16.76
C GLN A 534 -8.34 9.08 -17.25
N ILE A 535 -8.62 10.01 -16.35
CA ILE A 535 -8.87 11.43 -16.70
C ILE A 535 -7.66 12.00 -17.44
N GLY A 536 -6.46 11.70 -16.96
CA GLY A 536 -5.20 12.14 -17.57
C GLY A 536 -4.94 11.56 -18.97
N SER A 537 -5.55 10.43 -19.32
CA SER A 537 -5.43 9.84 -20.66
C SER A 537 -6.17 10.63 -21.74
N GLY A 538 -7.17 11.46 -21.35
CA GLY A 538 -7.95 12.29 -22.28
C GLY A 538 -8.75 11.49 -23.31
N LEU A 539 -9.10 10.22 -23.02
CA LEU A 539 -9.87 9.37 -23.92
C LEU A 539 -11.30 9.89 -24.09
N THR A 540 -11.81 9.84 -25.28
CA THR A 540 -13.17 10.26 -25.66
C THR A 540 -13.94 9.13 -26.33
N GLY A 541 -15.27 9.12 -26.19
CA GLY A 541 -16.12 8.08 -26.76
C GLY A 541 -16.04 6.74 -26.05
N VAL A 542 -15.55 6.71 -24.81
CA VAL A 542 -15.38 5.53 -23.96
C VAL A 542 -16.52 5.44 -22.96
N MET A 543 -16.84 4.22 -22.52
CA MET A 543 -17.76 3.96 -21.42
C MET A 543 -16.97 3.64 -20.15
N TYR A 544 -16.99 4.54 -19.18
CA TYR A 544 -16.38 4.32 -17.86
C TYR A 544 -17.41 3.70 -16.92
N ILE A 545 -17.04 2.63 -16.23
CA ILE A 545 -17.88 1.98 -15.22
C ILE A 545 -17.12 1.99 -13.88
N LEU A 546 -17.71 2.64 -12.88
CA LEU A 546 -17.10 2.83 -11.57
C LEU A 546 -17.94 2.17 -10.47
N ASP A 547 -17.27 1.51 -9.53
CA ASP A 547 -17.90 0.85 -8.38
C ASP A 547 -17.72 1.72 -7.13
N GLU A 548 -18.80 2.38 -6.71
CA GLU A 548 -18.87 3.18 -5.49
C GLU A 548 -17.70 4.16 -5.30
N PRO A 549 -17.44 5.08 -6.25
CA PRO A 549 -16.25 5.95 -6.19
C PRO A 549 -16.26 6.95 -5.02
N SER A 550 -17.39 7.20 -4.36
CA SER A 550 -17.55 8.09 -3.20
C SER A 550 -17.08 7.47 -1.87
N ILE A 551 -16.71 6.17 -1.88
CA ILE A 551 -16.31 5.44 -0.66
C ILE A 551 -15.18 6.13 0.11
N GLY A 552 -15.36 6.26 1.45
CA GLY A 552 -14.36 6.82 2.36
C GLY A 552 -14.09 8.32 2.14
N LEU A 553 -14.98 9.02 1.41
CA LEU A 553 -14.91 10.45 1.22
C LEU A 553 -15.70 11.21 2.27
N HIS A 554 -15.09 12.27 2.77
CA HIS A 554 -15.84 13.30 3.46
C HIS A 554 -16.69 14.11 2.45
N GLN A 555 -17.84 14.62 2.86
CA GLN A 555 -18.76 15.36 1.98
C GLN A 555 -18.09 16.52 1.22
N ARG A 556 -17.12 17.18 1.84
CA ARG A 556 -16.30 18.20 1.16
C ARG A 556 -15.57 17.68 -0.07
N ASP A 557 -15.02 16.47 0.03
CA ASP A 557 -14.20 15.88 -1.02
C ASP A 557 -15.07 15.18 -2.08
N ASN A 558 -16.31 14.81 -1.72
CA ASN A 558 -17.28 14.20 -2.63
C ASN A 558 -17.67 15.14 -3.80
N GLN A 559 -17.82 16.44 -3.53
CA GLN A 559 -18.09 17.41 -4.60
C GLN A 559 -16.99 17.43 -5.66
N ARG A 560 -15.72 17.36 -5.25
CA ARG A 560 -14.58 17.32 -6.18
C ARG A 560 -14.60 16.06 -7.06
N LEU A 561 -15.02 14.94 -6.49
CA LEU A 561 -15.20 13.69 -7.23
C LEU A 561 -16.31 13.86 -8.26
N ILE A 562 -17.46 14.37 -7.87
CA ILE A 562 -18.60 14.63 -8.77
C ILE A 562 -18.17 15.53 -9.92
N ASP A 563 -17.48 16.63 -9.64
CA ASP A 563 -16.96 17.55 -10.67
C ASP A 563 -16.01 16.81 -11.65
N SER A 564 -15.21 15.87 -11.16
CA SER A 564 -14.32 15.04 -11.98
C SER A 564 -15.09 14.06 -12.88
N LEU A 565 -16.18 13.47 -12.38
CA LEU A 565 -17.05 12.59 -13.17
C LEU A 565 -17.83 13.38 -14.25
N LEU A 566 -18.31 14.58 -13.91
CA LEU A 566 -18.95 15.49 -14.88
C LEU A 566 -17.95 15.93 -15.96
N TYR A 567 -16.70 16.21 -15.59
CA TYR A 567 -15.64 16.52 -16.55
C TYR A 567 -15.40 15.35 -17.52
N LEU A 568 -15.33 14.10 -17.03
CA LEU A 568 -15.22 12.92 -17.91
C LEU A 568 -16.39 12.80 -18.86
N ARG A 569 -17.64 13.02 -18.40
CA ARG A 569 -18.84 13.05 -19.24
C ARG A 569 -18.71 14.13 -20.31
N ASP A 570 -18.31 15.33 -19.94
CA ASP A 570 -18.27 16.51 -20.84
C ASP A 570 -17.17 16.37 -21.91
N LEU A 571 -16.20 15.47 -21.71
CA LEU A 571 -15.26 15.03 -22.77
C LEU A 571 -15.94 14.13 -23.84
N GLY A 572 -17.23 13.82 -23.73
CA GLY A 572 -17.98 12.97 -24.67
C GLY A 572 -17.93 11.49 -24.31
N ASN A 573 -17.80 11.15 -23.03
CA ASN A 573 -17.81 9.79 -22.53
C ASN A 573 -19.16 9.46 -21.85
N THR A 574 -19.51 8.18 -21.84
CA THR A 574 -20.59 7.65 -21.00
C THR A 574 -19.98 7.24 -19.66
N VAL A 575 -20.46 7.80 -18.56
CA VAL A 575 -19.96 7.50 -17.21
C VAL A 575 -21.07 6.79 -16.43
N ILE A 576 -20.86 5.52 -16.09
CA ILE A 576 -21.80 4.70 -15.32
C ILE A 576 -21.20 4.50 -13.94
N VAL A 577 -21.92 4.91 -12.90
CA VAL A 577 -21.50 4.76 -11.50
C VAL A 577 -22.48 3.89 -10.74
N VAL A 578 -22.00 2.85 -10.08
CA VAL A 578 -22.79 2.15 -9.06
C VAL A 578 -22.64 2.95 -7.77
N GLU A 579 -23.72 3.53 -7.26
CA GLU A 579 -23.62 4.50 -6.15
C GLU A 579 -24.80 4.46 -5.18
N HIS A 580 -24.51 4.93 -3.95
CA HIS A 580 -25.45 5.05 -2.85
C HIS A 580 -25.44 6.46 -2.21
N ASP A 581 -24.51 7.31 -2.60
CA ASP A 581 -24.40 8.68 -2.09
C ASP A 581 -25.52 9.58 -2.66
N GLU A 582 -26.26 10.25 -1.77
CA GLU A 582 -27.40 11.10 -2.14
C GLU A 582 -27.02 12.20 -3.15
N GLN A 583 -25.88 12.86 -2.92
CA GLN A 583 -25.45 13.98 -3.76
C GLN A 583 -25.10 13.51 -5.19
N THR A 584 -24.41 12.39 -5.29
CA THR A 584 -24.06 11.79 -6.59
C THR A 584 -25.31 11.34 -7.35
N LEU A 585 -26.27 10.70 -6.66
CA LEU A 585 -27.53 10.26 -7.26
C LEU A 585 -28.37 11.42 -7.77
N LEU A 586 -28.43 12.52 -7.03
CA LEU A 586 -29.17 13.74 -7.42
C LEU A 586 -28.49 14.52 -8.56
N THR A 587 -27.17 14.41 -8.69
CA THR A 587 -26.38 15.12 -9.72
C THR A 587 -26.34 14.33 -11.04
N ALA A 588 -26.64 13.04 -11.02
CA ALA A 588 -26.64 12.20 -12.21
C ALA A 588 -27.66 12.69 -13.26
N ASP A 589 -27.32 12.57 -14.54
CA ASP A 589 -28.25 12.88 -15.63
C ASP A 589 -29.36 11.80 -15.75
N TRP A 590 -29.05 10.56 -15.34
CA TRP A 590 -29.95 9.41 -15.44
C TRP A 590 -29.75 8.47 -14.26
N LEU A 591 -30.83 7.91 -13.74
CA LEU A 591 -30.80 7.00 -12.59
C LEU A 591 -31.50 5.69 -12.95
N VAL A 592 -30.80 4.56 -12.77
CA VAL A 592 -31.34 3.21 -12.90
C VAL A 592 -31.44 2.59 -11.51
N ASP A 593 -32.66 2.35 -11.03
CA ASP A 593 -32.93 1.73 -9.73
C ASP A 593 -33.25 0.26 -9.88
N ILE A 594 -32.46 -0.62 -9.21
CA ILE A 594 -32.61 -2.08 -9.30
C ILE A 594 -33.12 -2.62 -7.96
N GLY A 595 -34.18 -3.42 -8.03
CA GLY A 595 -34.81 -3.95 -6.81
C GLY A 595 -35.81 -5.10 -7.14
N PRO A 596 -36.89 -5.20 -6.34
CA PRO A 596 -37.24 -4.44 -5.12
C PRO A 596 -36.47 -4.92 -3.86
N GLY A 597 -35.83 -6.10 -3.88
CA GLY A 597 -35.11 -6.71 -2.78
C GLY A 597 -33.70 -7.12 -3.15
N ALA A 598 -33.10 -7.98 -2.33
CA ALA A 598 -31.77 -8.54 -2.52
C ALA A 598 -31.84 -10.01 -3.01
N GLY A 599 -30.78 -10.51 -3.66
CA GLY A 599 -30.69 -11.90 -4.12
C GLY A 599 -31.86 -12.30 -5.03
N VAL A 600 -32.53 -13.39 -4.71
CA VAL A 600 -33.69 -13.90 -5.48
C VAL A 600 -34.90 -12.95 -5.51
N HIS A 601 -34.98 -12.02 -4.57
CA HIS A 601 -36.04 -11.00 -4.50
C HIS A 601 -35.66 -9.71 -5.26
N GLY A 602 -34.44 -9.61 -5.78
CA GLY A 602 -33.94 -8.50 -6.59
C GLY A 602 -34.02 -8.77 -8.09
N GLY A 603 -33.15 -8.12 -8.85
CA GLY A 603 -32.89 -8.38 -10.26
C GLY A 603 -33.93 -7.81 -11.24
N THR A 604 -34.77 -6.85 -10.84
CA THR A 604 -35.71 -6.13 -11.70
C THR A 604 -35.45 -4.64 -11.72
N VAL A 605 -35.66 -3.98 -12.85
CA VAL A 605 -35.56 -2.52 -12.96
C VAL A 605 -36.83 -1.90 -12.38
N MET A 606 -36.70 -1.15 -11.30
CA MET A 606 -37.82 -0.46 -10.63
C MET A 606 -38.10 0.90 -11.24
N ALA A 607 -37.05 1.60 -11.70
CA ALA A 607 -37.13 2.86 -12.40
C ALA A 607 -35.87 3.04 -13.27
N SER A 608 -36.02 3.71 -14.41
CA SER A 608 -34.93 4.13 -15.30
C SER A 608 -35.34 5.45 -15.94
N ASP A 609 -34.92 6.58 -15.32
CA ASP A 609 -35.35 7.93 -15.74
C ASP A 609 -34.41 8.97 -15.08
N THR A 610 -34.71 10.26 -15.29
CA THR A 610 -34.04 11.34 -14.53
C THR A 610 -34.29 11.22 -13.02
N PRO A 611 -33.39 11.69 -12.17
CA PRO A 611 -33.58 11.63 -10.72
C PRO A 611 -34.93 12.20 -10.25
N GLU A 612 -35.37 13.32 -10.83
CA GLU A 612 -36.65 13.96 -10.49
C GLU A 612 -37.85 13.07 -10.78
N ASN A 613 -37.81 12.27 -11.85
CA ASN A 613 -38.90 11.34 -12.20
C ASN A 613 -38.83 10.08 -11.34
N VAL A 614 -37.63 9.60 -11.02
CA VAL A 614 -37.43 8.47 -10.10
C VAL A 614 -37.94 8.79 -8.70
N MET A 615 -37.76 10.03 -8.21
CA MET A 615 -38.31 10.49 -6.92
C MET A 615 -39.87 10.42 -6.87
N LYS A 616 -40.54 10.56 -8.00
CA LYS A 616 -42.01 10.47 -8.09
C LYS A 616 -42.50 9.04 -8.22
N ASN A 617 -41.62 8.05 -8.49
CA ASN A 617 -42.01 6.68 -8.69
C ASN A 617 -42.27 5.96 -7.35
N PRO A 618 -43.55 5.56 -7.07
CA PRO A 618 -43.90 4.91 -5.80
C PRO A 618 -43.27 3.50 -5.62
N LYS A 619 -42.78 2.89 -6.69
CA LYS A 619 -42.13 1.57 -6.63
C LYS A 619 -40.62 1.67 -6.27
N SER A 620 -39.99 2.81 -6.53
CA SER A 620 -38.56 3.01 -6.25
C SER A 620 -38.36 3.31 -4.78
N ILE A 621 -37.59 2.49 -4.09
CA ILE A 621 -37.16 2.73 -2.69
C ILE A 621 -36.14 3.86 -2.67
N THR A 622 -35.21 3.87 -3.61
CA THR A 622 -34.23 4.94 -3.81
C THR A 622 -34.93 6.26 -4.05
N GLY A 623 -35.94 6.30 -4.93
CA GLY A 623 -36.73 7.49 -5.20
C GLY A 623 -37.44 8.04 -3.97
N LYS A 624 -38.03 7.18 -3.14
CA LYS A 624 -38.67 7.57 -1.87
C LYS A 624 -37.68 8.21 -0.88
N TYR A 625 -36.46 7.68 -0.80
CA TYR A 625 -35.43 8.25 0.04
C TYR A 625 -34.99 9.64 -0.45
N LEU A 626 -34.66 9.75 -1.73
CA LEU A 626 -34.28 11.04 -2.34
C LEU A 626 -35.39 12.10 -2.21
N ALA A 627 -36.65 11.67 -2.27
CA ALA A 627 -37.81 12.52 -2.02
C ALA A 627 -38.02 12.88 -0.52
N GLY A 628 -37.24 12.29 0.40
CA GLY A 628 -37.35 12.47 1.84
C GLY A 628 -38.57 11.80 2.50
N LEU A 629 -39.21 10.87 1.78
CA LEU A 629 -40.32 10.07 2.31
C LEU A 629 -39.88 8.92 3.23
N ILE A 630 -38.68 8.42 3.02
CA ILE A 630 -37.98 7.46 3.90
C ILE A 630 -36.74 8.16 4.43
N ARG A 631 -36.55 8.14 5.75
CA ARG A 631 -35.39 8.78 6.40
C ARG A 631 -35.01 8.11 7.68
N MET A 632 -33.81 8.33 8.13
CA MET A 632 -33.29 7.89 9.42
C MET A 632 -33.61 8.98 10.47
N PRO A 633 -34.41 8.68 11.52
CA PRO A 633 -34.81 9.70 12.50
C PRO A 633 -33.60 10.10 13.35
N VAL A 634 -33.36 11.40 13.47
CA VAL A 634 -32.34 11.94 14.40
C VAL A 634 -32.80 11.80 15.85
N PRO A 635 -32.01 11.22 16.77
CA PRO A 635 -32.40 11.10 18.18
C PRO A 635 -32.63 12.45 18.82
N LYS A 636 -33.81 12.64 19.41
CA LYS A 636 -34.19 13.91 20.12
C LYS A 636 -33.41 14.09 21.43
N LYS A 637 -32.90 13.02 22.01
CA LYS A 637 -32.14 13.02 23.27
C LYS A 637 -30.90 12.15 23.10
N ARG A 638 -29.71 12.71 23.36
CA ARG A 638 -28.44 11.99 23.34
C ARG A 638 -28.22 11.23 24.63
N ARG A 639 -27.55 10.06 24.54
CA ARG A 639 -27.14 9.30 25.72
C ARG A 639 -25.96 10.00 26.38
N THR A 640 -25.98 10.09 27.72
CA THR A 640 -24.88 10.68 28.50
C THR A 640 -23.80 9.67 28.87
N GLY A 641 -24.00 8.40 28.50
CA GLY A 641 -23.12 7.30 28.90
C GLY A 641 -23.23 6.93 30.37
N ASN A 642 -22.27 6.15 30.83
CA ASN A 642 -22.21 5.65 32.24
C ASN A 642 -21.33 6.52 33.17
N GLY A 643 -20.84 7.68 32.68
CA GLY A 643 -19.97 8.59 33.42
C GLY A 643 -18.49 8.24 33.40
N ASN A 644 -18.10 7.10 32.79
CA ASN A 644 -16.71 6.71 32.65
C ASN A 644 -16.19 7.07 31.24
N PHE A 645 -14.89 7.32 31.14
CA PHE A 645 -14.20 7.66 29.90
C PHE A 645 -12.94 6.82 29.73
N ILE A 646 -12.59 6.53 28.48
CA ILE A 646 -11.22 6.10 28.13
C ILE A 646 -10.50 7.32 27.59
N SER A 647 -9.40 7.70 28.26
CA SER A 647 -8.57 8.83 27.84
C SER A 647 -7.27 8.36 27.24
N ILE A 648 -6.96 8.79 26.02
CA ILE A 648 -5.66 8.61 25.39
C ILE A 648 -4.98 9.96 25.23
N GLN A 649 -3.70 10.03 25.58
CA GLN A 649 -2.96 11.29 25.69
C GLN A 649 -1.63 11.24 24.93
N GLY A 650 -1.34 12.31 24.24
CA GLY A 650 -0.04 12.53 23.63
C GLY A 650 0.26 11.65 22.44
N VAL A 651 -0.68 11.43 21.55
CA VAL A 651 -0.53 10.61 20.35
C VAL A 651 0.23 11.39 19.29
N THR A 652 1.35 10.84 18.80
CA THR A 652 2.27 11.48 17.84
C THR A 652 2.54 10.64 16.59
N GLU A 653 1.83 9.53 16.42
CA GLU A 653 2.03 8.61 15.30
C GLU A 653 1.65 9.26 13.95
N HIS A 654 2.43 9.01 12.90
CA HIS A 654 2.26 9.52 11.54
C HIS A 654 2.04 11.06 11.50
N ASN A 655 0.85 11.49 11.06
CA ASN A 655 0.51 12.91 10.96
C ASN A 655 -0.13 13.50 12.24
N LEU A 656 -0.34 12.70 13.27
CA LEU A 656 -0.99 13.16 14.51
C LEU A 656 -0.06 14.07 15.33
N LYS A 657 -0.57 15.24 15.75
CA LYS A 657 0.19 16.32 16.37
C LYS A 657 -0.01 16.40 17.88
N ASN A 658 0.49 15.39 18.62
CA ASN A 658 0.42 15.29 20.08
C ASN A 658 -1.02 15.47 20.59
N ILE A 659 -1.97 14.75 19.97
CA ILE A 659 -3.38 14.86 20.30
C ILE A 659 -3.75 14.06 21.55
N SER A 660 -4.81 14.49 22.21
CA SER A 660 -5.41 13.79 23.35
C SER A 660 -6.91 13.83 23.20
N CYS A 661 -7.61 12.71 23.49
CA CYS A 661 -9.06 12.65 23.45
C CYS A 661 -9.63 11.71 24.50
N ASP A 662 -10.88 12.00 24.86
CA ASP A 662 -11.67 11.22 25.80
C ASP A 662 -12.84 10.57 25.05
N ILE A 663 -12.99 9.25 25.22
CA ILE A 663 -14.05 8.46 24.60
C ILE A 663 -15.03 8.07 25.73
N PRO A 664 -16.27 8.61 25.72
CA PRO A 664 -17.28 8.27 26.72
C PRO A 664 -17.75 6.82 26.57
N LEU A 665 -17.89 6.12 27.69
CA LEU A 665 -18.34 4.73 27.71
C LEU A 665 -19.87 4.63 27.84
N GLY A 666 -20.45 3.56 27.27
CA GLY A 666 -21.90 3.37 27.19
C GLY A 666 -22.57 4.28 26.16
N THR A 667 -21.81 4.75 25.16
CA THR A 667 -22.26 5.64 24.10
C THR A 667 -21.92 5.11 22.72
N PHE A 668 -22.52 5.70 21.70
CA PHE A 668 -22.13 5.60 20.33
C PHE A 668 -21.30 6.83 19.94
N THR A 669 -19.99 6.66 19.76
CA THR A 669 -19.05 7.71 19.42
C THR A 669 -18.62 7.59 17.96
N CYS A 670 -18.71 8.69 17.19
CA CYS A 670 -18.17 8.79 15.83
C CYS A 670 -16.84 9.55 15.81
N ILE A 671 -15.84 8.98 15.13
CA ILE A 671 -14.61 9.66 14.75
C ILE A 671 -14.76 10.13 13.32
N THR A 672 -14.74 11.44 13.11
CA THR A 672 -15.03 12.10 11.83
C THR A 672 -13.85 12.95 11.36
N GLY A 673 -13.97 13.52 10.18
CA GLY A 673 -12.97 14.42 9.59
C GLY A 673 -12.65 14.12 8.14
N VAL A 674 -11.96 15.05 7.49
CA VAL A 674 -11.59 14.94 6.08
C VAL A 674 -10.70 13.70 5.80
N SER A 675 -10.62 13.29 4.52
CA SER A 675 -9.74 12.19 4.12
C SER A 675 -8.27 12.51 4.45
N GLY A 676 -7.53 11.53 5.01
CA GLY A 676 -6.13 11.72 5.44
C GLY A 676 -5.93 12.55 6.71
N SER A 677 -6.97 12.91 7.48
CA SER A 677 -6.84 13.69 8.73
C SER A 677 -6.23 12.93 9.92
N GLY A 678 -6.06 11.59 9.81
CA GLY A 678 -5.44 10.75 10.85
C GLY A 678 -6.44 9.90 11.65
N LYS A 679 -7.70 9.74 11.20
CA LYS A 679 -8.73 8.92 11.87
C LYS A 679 -8.31 7.48 12.10
N SER A 680 -7.90 6.79 11.03
CA SER A 680 -7.47 5.39 11.10
C SER A 680 -6.18 5.23 11.91
N THR A 681 -5.26 6.18 11.81
CA THR A 681 -4.04 6.21 12.64
C THR A 681 -4.40 6.29 14.13
N LEU A 682 -5.30 7.19 14.52
CA LEU A 682 -5.73 7.31 15.91
C LEU A 682 -6.39 6.02 16.41
N LEU A 683 -7.33 5.46 15.64
CA LEU A 683 -8.16 4.34 16.10
C LEU A 683 -7.49 2.98 15.90
N ASN A 684 -7.00 2.70 14.68
CA ASN A 684 -6.51 1.38 14.29
C ASN A 684 -5.02 1.17 14.60
N ASP A 685 -4.17 2.21 14.44
CA ASP A 685 -2.72 2.06 14.61
C ASP A 685 -2.28 2.33 16.06
N VAL A 686 -3.02 3.17 16.82
CA VAL A 686 -2.63 3.55 18.18
C VAL A 686 -3.61 3.03 19.21
N PHE A 687 -4.88 3.46 19.18
CA PHE A 687 -5.85 3.18 20.24
C PHE A 687 -6.17 1.68 20.39
N PHE A 688 -6.53 1.00 19.30
CA PHE A 688 -6.89 -0.41 19.33
C PHE A 688 -5.73 -1.31 19.77
N PRO A 689 -4.50 -1.21 19.23
CA PRO A 689 -3.37 -2.00 19.69
C PRO A 689 -3.03 -1.74 21.16
N ALA A 690 -2.98 -0.46 21.58
CA ALA A 690 -2.67 -0.09 22.96
C ALA A 690 -3.69 -0.65 23.96
N ALA A 691 -4.99 -0.56 23.65
CA ALA A 691 -6.05 -1.07 24.50
C ALA A 691 -6.10 -2.61 24.49
N SER A 692 -5.91 -3.24 23.31
CA SER A 692 -5.90 -4.70 23.17
C SER A 692 -4.75 -5.34 23.96
N ASN A 693 -3.54 -4.75 23.87
CA ASN A 693 -2.37 -5.23 24.62
C ASN A 693 -2.61 -5.21 26.13
N LYS A 694 -3.30 -4.17 26.63
CA LYS A 694 -3.54 -4.03 28.06
C LYS A 694 -4.69 -4.91 28.56
N ILE A 695 -5.77 -5.08 27.79
CA ILE A 695 -6.95 -5.85 28.18
C ILE A 695 -6.81 -7.33 27.87
N MET A 696 -6.40 -7.65 26.64
CA MET A 696 -6.39 -9.01 26.10
C MET A 696 -4.99 -9.65 26.14
N LYS A 697 -3.98 -8.93 26.67
CA LYS A 697 -2.57 -9.34 26.68
C LYS A 697 -2.07 -9.76 25.28
N SER A 698 -2.55 -9.07 24.25
CA SER A 698 -2.05 -9.22 22.88
C SER A 698 -0.74 -8.46 22.73
N GLU A 699 0.06 -8.82 21.73
CA GLU A 699 1.37 -8.21 21.47
C GLU A 699 1.33 -7.47 20.12
N LEU A 700 0.31 -6.62 19.94
CA LEU A 700 0.15 -5.84 18.73
C LEU A 700 1.09 -4.63 18.75
N PRO A 701 1.76 -4.29 17.65
CA PRO A 701 2.52 -3.06 17.55
C PRO A 701 1.57 -1.87 17.70
N ALA A 702 1.80 -1.05 18.71
CA ALA A 702 1.05 0.19 18.95
C ALA A 702 1.90 1.38 18.53
N GLY A 703 1.31 2.34 17.82
CA GLY A 703 1.95 3.60 17.47
C GLY A 703 2.26 4.46 18.71
N GLU A 704 2.98 5.56 18.53
CA GLU A 704 3.49 6.40 19.60
C GLU A 704 2.39 7.16 20.36
N PHE A 705 2.33 6.97 21.68
CA PHE A 705 1.47 7.71 22.60
C PHE A 705 2.09 7.81 24.00
N LYS A 706 1.65 8.75 24.83
CA LYS A 706 2.18 8.93 26.18
C LYS A 706 1.47 8.07 27.22
N LYS A 707 0.16 8.06 27.22
CA LYS A 707 -0.64 7.38 28.28
C LYS A 707 -2.04 7.04 27.79
N ILE A 708 -2.56 5.89 28.23
CA ILE A 708 -3.96 5.50 28.11
C ILE A 708 -4.51 5.10 29.48
N THR A 709 -5.70 5.60 29.83
CA THR A 709 -6.38 5.35 31.13
C THR A 709 -7.86 5.04 30.91
N GLY A 710 -8.55 4.48 31.92
CA GLY A 710 -9.96 4.13 31.87
C GLY A 710 -10.26 2.77 31.26
N LEU A 711 -9.24 1.98 30.89
CA LEU A 711 -9.41 0.63 30.33
C LEU A 711 -9.92 -0.40 31.34
N GLU A 712 -9.82 -0.12 32.63
CA GLU A 712 -10.36 -0.95 33.71
C GLU A 712 -11.89 -1.02 33.69
N ASN A 713 -12.56 -0.13 33.00
CA ASN A 713 -14.03 -0.10 32.88
C ASN A 713 -14.57 -1.01 31.77
N ILE A 714 -13.70 -1.60 30.95
CA ILE A 714 -14.07 -2.53 29.88
C ILE A 714 -13.38 -3.88 30.07
N ASP A 715 -14.06 -4.95 29.68
CA ASP A 715 -13.60 -6.34 29.80
C ASP A 715 -13.13 -6.93 28.47
N LYS A 716 -13.59 -6.39 27.36
CA LYS A 716 -13.28 -6.89 26.02
C LYS A 716 -13.26 -5.75 24.99
N ILE A 717 -12.34 -5.84 24.03
CA ILE A 717 -12.31 -4.95 22.88
C ILE A 717 -12.42 -5.79 21.59
N ILE A 718 -13.22 -5.34 20.64
CA ILE A 718 -13.49 -6.03 19.39
C ILE A 718 -13.33 -5.03 18.25
N ASN A 719 -12.38 -5.33 17.35
CA ASN A 719 -12.20 -4.56 16.12
C ASN A 719 -12.88 -5.28 14.94
N ILE A 720 -13.74 -4.57 14.24
CA ILE A 720 -14.50 -5.05 13.08
C ILE A 720 -14.09 -4.20 11.87
N ASP A 721 -13.09 -4.68 11.16
CA ASP A 721 -12.53 -4.07 9.96
C ASP A 721 -13.07 -4.72 8.68
N GLN A 722 -12.74 -4.15 7.52
CA GLN A 722 -13.15 -4.62 6.19
C GLN A 722 -12.29 -5.77 5.65
N SER A 723 -11.35 -6.31 6.43
CA SER A 723 -10.52 -7.44 6.00
C SER A 723 -11.36 -8.69 5.75
N PRO A 724 -10.99 -9.55 4.80
CA PRO A 724 -11.71 -10.80 4.51
C PRO A 724 -11.85 -11.69 5.75
N ILE A 725 -12.94 -12.43 5.87
CA ILE A 725 -13.19 -13.41 6.94
C ILE A 725 -12.30 -14.66 6.83
N GLY A 726 -11.48 -14.75 5.80
CA GLY A 726 -10.49 -15.81 5.59
C GLY A 726 -9.74 -15.63 4.29
N ARG A 727 -8.56 -16.25 4.21
CA ARG A 727 -7.61 -16.10 3.08
C ARG A 727 -7.67 -17.25 2.08
N THR A 728 -8.52 -18.23 2.29
CA THR A 728 -8.60 -19.44 1.44
C THR A 728 -10.00 -19.63 0.88
N PRO A 729 -10.16 -20.29 -0.29
CA PRO A 729 -11.47 -20.63 -0.86
C PRO A 729 -12.35 -21.51 0.04
N ARG A 730 -11.79 -22.12 1.09
CA ARG A 730 -12.53 -22.94 2.07
C ARG A 730 -13.19 -22.11 3.16
N SER A 731 -12.75 -20.87 3.37
CA SER A 731 -13.37 -19.96 4.33
C SER A 731 -14.73 -19.49 3.78
N ASN A 732 -15.74 -19.50 4.62
CA ASN A 732 -17.11 -19.10 4.27
C ASN A 732 -17.88 -18.58 5.49
N PRO A 733 -19.01 -17.87 5.31
CA PRO A 733 -19.79 -17.29 6.39
C PRO A 733 -20.21 -18.30 7.47
N VAL A 734 -20.69 -19.49 7.08
CA VAL A 734 -21.21 -20.46 8.04
C VAL A 734 -20.13 -21.07 8.94
N THR A 735 -18.90 -21.19 8.46
CA THR A 735 -17.76 -21.61 9.30
C THR A 735 -17.30 -20.50 10.22
N TYR A 736 -17.28 -19.25 9.74
CA TYR A 736 -16.85 -18.12 10.52
C TYR A 736 -17.74 -17.87 11.76
N ILE A 737 -19.08 -17.92 11.59
CA ILE A 737 -20.01 -17.76 12.71
C ILE A 737 -20.15 -19.02 13.58
N GLY A 738 -19.45 -20.12 13.22
CA GLY A 738 -19.44 -21.38 13.97
C GLY A 738 -20.79 -22.11 13.98
N VAL A 739 -21.57 -22.02 12.89
CA VAL A 739 -22.80 -22.79 12.71
C VAL A 739 -22.52 -24.12 12.04
N PHE A 740 -21.49 -24.18 11.19
CA PHE A 740 -21.18 -25.39 10.41
C PHE A 740 -20.89 -26.61 11.28
N ASP A 741 -20.30 -26.42 12.46
CA ASP A 741 -20.05 -27.51 13.40
C ASP A 741 -21.35 -28.14 13.86
N LYS A 742 -22.39 -27.35 14.15
CA LYS A 742 -23.71 -27.84 14.54
C LYS A 742 -24.46 -28.52 13.39
N ILE A 743 -24.28 -28.05 12.17
CA ILE A 743 -24.80 -28.69 10.97
C ILE A 743 -24.12 -30.05 10.77
N ARG A 744 -22.80 -30.15 10.93
CA ARG A 744 -22.06 -31.43 10.82
C ARG A 744 -22.49 -32.44 11.91
N GLU A 745 -22.71 -31.98 13.13
CA GLU A 745 -23.24 -32.80 14.23
C GLU A 745 -24.62 -33.35 13.85
N LEU A 746 -25.52 -32.51 13.31
CA LEU A 746 -26.84 -32.90 12.86
C LEU A 746 -26.79 -34.00 11.78
N TYR A 747 -25.95 -33.82 10.74
CA TYR A 747 -25.83 -34.81 9.69
C TYR A 747 -25.25 -36.13 10.18
N SER A 748 -24.32 -36.11 11.13
CA SER A 748 -23.80 -37.33 11.76
C SER A 748 -24.84 -38.10 12.60
N CYS A 749 -25.93 -37.45 12.97
CA CYS A 749 -27.05 -38.07 13.71
C CYS A 749 -28.09 -38.72 12.79
N MET A 750 -28.00 -38.54 11.49
CA MET A 750 -28.94 -39.15 10.52
C MET A 750 -28.84 -40.68 10.52
N PRO A 751 -29.94 -41.38 10.24
CA PRO A 751 -29.96 -42.87 10.23
C PRO A 751 -28.91 -43.45 9.32
N GLU A 752 -28.75 -42.92 8.10
CA GLU A 752 -27.79 -43.38 7.08
C GLU A 752 -26.35 -43.15 7.58
N ALA A 753 -26.08 -42.00 8.18
CA ALA A 753 -24.75 -41.67 8.72
C ALA A 753 -24.36 -42.59 9.89
N LYS A 754 -25.34 -42.89 10.76
CA LYS A 754 -25.14 -43.81 11.87
C LYS A 754 -24.92 -45.26 11.40
N ALA A 755 -25.67 -45.70 10.39
CA ALA A 755 -25.51 -47.03 9.79
C ALA A 755 -24.12 -47.22 9.16
N MET A 756 -23.58 -46.16 8.57
CA MET A 756 -22.24 -46.14 7.96
C MET A 756 -21.11 -45.81 8.96
N GLY A 757 -21.43 -45.52 10.23
CA GLY A 757 -20.47 -45.14 11.26
C GLY A 757 -19.81 -43.77 11.02
N TYR A 758 -20.48 -42.86 10.28
CA TYR A 758 -19.96 -41.55 9.98
C TYR A 758 -20.00 -40.60 11.19
N LYS A 759 -18.82 -40.05 11.52
CA LYS A 759 -18.63 -39.05 12.58
C LYS A 759 -18.75 -37.62 12.00
N PRO A 760 -18.92 -36.58 12.79
CA PRO A 760 -19.00 -35.19 12.33
C PRO A 760 -17.84 -34.76 11.43
N GLY A 761 -16.63 -35.34 11.58
CA GLY A 761 -15.47 -35.12 10.72
C GLY A 761 -15.69 -35.51 9.25
N ARG A 762 -16.54 -36.50 8.97
CA ARG A 762 -16.91 -36.94 7.61
C ARG A 762 -17.57 -35.81 6.80
N PHE A 763 -18.34 -34.99 7.49
CA PHE A 763 -19.09 -33.87 6.91
C PHE A 763 -18.27 -32.54 6.89
N SER A 764 -16.94 -32.64 7.07
CA SER A 764 -16.04 -31.48 6.98
C SER A 764 -15.31 -31.47 5.63
N PHE A 765 -15.37 -30.38 4.92
CA PHE A 765 -14.58 -30.18 3.69
C PHE A 765 -13.09 -29.90 3.99
N ASN A 766 -12.71 -29.71 5.25
CA ASN A 766 -11.30 -29.50 5.67
C ASN A 766 -10.58 -30.81 6.05
N VAL A 767 -11.32 -31.86 6.36
CA VAL A 767 -10.79 -33.14 6.86
C VAL A 767 -10.87 -34.20 5.78
N LYS A 768 -9.82 -35.05 5.67
CA LYS A 768 -9.81 -36.20 4.76
C LYS A 768 -10.92 -37.20 5.12
N GLY A 769 -11.43 -37.91 4.11
CA GLY A 769 -12.41 -38.98 4.24
C GLY A 769 -13.79 -38.65 3.68
N GLY A 770 -14.33 -37.43 3.87
CA GLY A 770 -15.63 -37.04 3.30
C GLY A 770 -15.56 -35.96 2.21
N ARG A 771 -14.42 -35.25 2.13
CA ARG A 771 -14.22 -34.20 1.12
C ARG A 771 -13.82 -34.78 -0.25
N CYS A 772 -14.03 -34.01 -1.28
CA CYS A 772 -13.44 -34.29 -2.60
C CYS A 772 -11.91 -34.14 -2.50
N GLU A 773 -11.14 -35.18 -2.78
CA GLU A 773 -9.69 -35.13 -2.67
C GLU A 773 -9.04 -34.41 -3.87
N ASN A 774 -9.72 -34.29 -5.03
CA ASN A 774 -9.20 -33.55 -6.18
C ASN A 774 -9.04 -32.04 -5.87
N CYS A 775 -10.10 -31.38 -5.40
CA CYS A 775 -10.05 -29.99 -4.97
C CYS A 775 -9.77 -29.83 -3.46
N GLN A 776 -9.53 -30.92 -2.74
CA GLN A 776 -9.31 -30.96 -1.30
C GLN A 776 -10.40 -30.22 -0.49
N GLY A 777 -11.65 -30.23 -0.97
CA GLY A 777 -12.77 -29.58 -0.32
C GLY A 777 -12.95 -28.10 -0.64
N ALA A 778 -12.13 -27.50 -1.51
CA ALA A 778 -12.29 -26.11 -1.93
C ALA A 778 -13.50 -25.89 -2.87
N GLY A 779 -13.91 -26.94 -3.63
CA GLY A 779 -14.94 -26.84 -4.67
C GLY A 779 -14.39 -26.30 -5.99
N THR A 780 -13.29 -25.59 -5.95
CA THR A 780 -12.57 -24.99 -7.08
C THR A 780 -11.11 -25.42 -7.10
N ILE A 781 -10.50 -25.38 -8.27
CA ILE A 781 -9.05 -25.56 -8.48
C ILE A 781 -8.47 -24.19 -8.75
N THR A 782 -7.43 -23.82 -8.02
CA THR A 782 -6.71 -22.57 -8.21
C THR A 782 -5.63 -22.77 -9.26
N ILE A 783 -5.62 -21.97 -10.29
CA ILE A 783 -4.52 -21.88 -11.26
C ILE A 783 -3.74 -20.62 -10.94
N GLU A 784 -2.53 -20.79 -10.39
CA GLU A 784 -1.64 -19.69 -10.08
C GLU A 784 -1.08 -19.08 -11.37
N MET A 785 -1.27 -17.77 -11.53
CA MET A 785 -0.82 -16.98 -12.67
C MET A 785 0.27 -16.03 -12.20
N ASN A 786 1.54 -16.33 -12.48
CA ASN A 786 2.72 -15.61 -11.96
C ASN A 786 2.69 -14.07 -12.12
N PHE A 787 1.96 -13.53 -13.08
CA PHE A 787 1.87 -12.08 -13.37
C PHE A 787 0.44 -11.53 -13.45
N LEU A 788 -0.55 -12.41 -13.31
CA LEU A 788 -1.99 -12.09 -13.35
C LEU A 788 -2.66 -12.59 -12.07
N PRO A 789 -3.86 -12.11 -11.73
CA PRO A 789 -4.63 -12.68 -10.62
C PRO A 789 -4.88 -14.18 -10.83
N ASP A 790 -4.86 -14.95 -9.74
CA ASP A 790 -5.16 -16.38 -9.78
C ASP A 790 -6.55 -16.65 -10.33
N VAL A 791 -6.65 -17.70 -11.15
CA VAL A 791 -7.93 -18.12 -11.75
C VAL A 791 -8.50 -19.30 -10.96
N PHE A 792 -9.77 -19.20 -10.56
CA PHE A 792 -10.49 -20.25 -9.87
C PHE A 792 -11.44 -20.97 -10.83
N ILE A 793 -11.18 -22.23 -11.11
CA ILE A 793 -12.01 -23.06 -11.99
C ILE A 793 -12.78 -24.05 -11.14
N GLN A 794 -14.05 -24.30 -11.47
CA GLN A 794 -14.87 -25.29 -10.80
C GLN A 794 -14.22 -26.70 -10.92
N CYS A 795 -14.21 -27.45 -9.83
CA CYS A 795 -13.61 -28.79 -9.81
C CYS A 795 -14.42 -29.79 -10.67
N ASP A 796 -13.79 -30.41 -11.65
CA ASP A 796 -14.41 -31.36 -12.60
C ASP A 796 -14.93 -32.64 -11.94
N VAL A 797 -14.41 -33.01 -10.77
CA VAL A 797 -14.78 -34.25 -10.06
C VAL A 797 -16.01 -34.05 -9.19
N CYS A 798 -16.06 -32.96 -8.41
CA CYS A 798 -17.19 -32.71 -7.50
C CYS A 798 -18.17 -31.65 -8.01
N HIS A 799 -17.90 -31.02 -9.13
CA HIS A 799 -18.71 -29.95 -9.72
C HIS A 799 -19.13 -28.88 -8.69
N GLY A 800 -18.15 -28.40 -7.92
CA GLY A 800 -18.36 -27.38 -6.88
C GLY A 800 -18.89 -27.92 -5.53
N LYS A 801 -19.37 -29.16 -5.44
CA LYS A 801 -20.04 -29.72 -4.25
C LYS A 801 -19.12 -29.96 -3.04
N ARG A 802 -17.81 -29.87 -3.18
CA ARG A 802 -16.80 -29.98 -2.12
C ARG A 802 -16.64 -31.34 -1.47
N PHE A 803 -17.63 -32.24 -1.54
CA PHE A 803 -17.65 -33.56 -0.89
C PHE A 803 -17.60 -34.69 -1.92
N ASN A 804 -17.26 -35.90 -1.44
CA ASN A 804 -17.37 -37.12 -2.23
C ASN A 804 -18.82 -37.60 -2.29
N ARG A 805 -19.12 -38.47 -3.29
CA ARG A 805 -20.49 -38.93 -3.57
C ARG A 805 -21.13 -39.62 -2.35
N GLU A 806 -20.40 -40.44 -1.62
CA GLU A 806 -20.92 -41.18 -0.45
C GLU A 806 -21.37 -40.23 0.68
N THR A 807 -20.66 -39.13 0.92
CA THR A 807 -21.03 -38.13 1.92
C THR A 807 -22.30 -37.37 1.51
N LEU A 808 -22.49 -37.16 0.19
CA LEU A 808 -23.66 -36.45 -0.34
C LEU A 808 -24.95 -37.32 -0.34
N GLU A 809 -24.86 -38.64 -0.16
CA GLU A 809 -26.00 -39.54 -0.02
C GLU A 809 -26.73 -39.38 1.32
N VAL A 810 -26.07 -38.83 2.35
CA VAL A 810 -26.72 -38.56 3.64
C VAL A 810 -27.58 -37.28 3.51
N LEU A 811 -28.87 -37.43 3.77
CA LEU A 811 -29.84 -36.34 3.59
C LEU A 811 -30.49 -35.95 4.93
N TYR A 812 -30.70 -34.63 5.11
CA TYR A 812 -31.57 -34.08 6.15
C TYR A 812 -32.72 -33.29 5.46
N LYS A 813 -33.97 -33.65 5.71
CA LYS A 813 -35.15 -33.10 5.01
C LYS A 813 -34.98 -33.08 3.48
N GLY A 814 -34.40 -34.16 2.91
CA GLY A 814 -34.18 -34.32 1.47
C GLY A 814 -33.04 -33.47 0.89
N LYS A 815 -32.18 -32.83 1.70
CA LYS A 815 -31.05 -32.00 1.27
C LYS A 815 -29.74 -32.59 1.78
N SER A 816 -28.72 -32.67 0.90
CA SER A 816 -27.37 -33.04 1.26
C SER A 816 -26.65 -31.89 1.96
N ILE A 817 -25.49 -32.14 2.56
CA ILE A 817 -24.69 -31.09 3.19
C ILE A 817 -24.18 -30.04 2.19
N SER A 818 -23.98 -30.41 0.92
CA SER A 818 -23.63 -29.47 -0.14
C SER A 818 -24.80 -28.55 -0.50
N ASP A 819 -26.03 -29.12 -0.62
CA ASP A 819 -27.22 -28.34 -0.92
C ASP A 819 -27.49 -27.31 0.19
N VAL A 820 -27.19 -27.65 1.46
CA VAL A 820 -27.26 -26.69 2.57
C VAL A 820 -26.23 -25.57 2.45
N LEU A 821 -25.02 -25.85 1.98
CA LEU A 821 -24.02 -24.79 1.74
C LEU A 821 -24.42 -23.85 0.59
N GLU A 822 -25.20 -24.34 -0.36
CA GLU A 822 -25.73 -23.56 -1.48
C GLU A 822 -26.99 -22.75 -1.12
N MET A 823 -27.66 -23.06 0.00
CA MET A 823 -28.80 -22.27 0.46
C MET A 823 -28.41 -20.85 0.83
N THR A 824 -29.30 -19.91 0.57
CA THR A 824 -29.19 -18.56 1.13
C THR A 824 -29.33 -18.60 2.66
N VAL A 825 -28.82 -17.59 3.34
CA VAL A 825 -28.98 -17.47 4.81
C VAL A 825 -30.48 -17.43 5.18
N GLU A 826 -31.30 -16.78 4.37
CA GLU A 826 -32.76 -16.69 4.58
C GLU A 826 -33.44 -18.05 4.46
N ASP A 827 -33.20 -18.78 3.36
CA ASP A 827 -33.76 -20.14 3.16
C ASP A 827 -33.27 -21.11 4.25
N ALA A 828 -32.02 -21.00 4.64
CA ALA A 828 -31.43 -21.84 5.68
C ALA A 828 -32.00 -21.53 7.06
N ALA A 829 -32.33 -20.27 7.38
CA ALA A 829 -32.97 -19.91 8.64
C ALA A 829 -34.35 -20.57 8.75
N ASP A 830 -35.14 -20.59 7.66
CA ASP A 830 -36.41 -21.26 7.60
C ASP A 830 -36.27 -22.80 7.60
N PHE A 831 -35.29 -23.35 6.88
CA PHE A 831 -35.02 -24.78 6.81
C PHE A 831 -34.66 -25.37 8.18
N PHE A 832 -33.91 -24.62 9.00
CA PHE A 832 -33.49 -25.01 10.35
C PHE A 832 -34.38 -24.43 11.47
N ALA A 833 -35.59 -23.95 11.18
CA ALA A 833 -36.50 -23.34 12.15
C ALA A 833 -36.77 -24.18 13.40
N GLY A 834 -36.65 -25.52 13.33
CA GLY A 834 -36.80 -26.44 14.49
C GLY A 834 -35.52 -26.64 15.31
N ILE A 835 -34.40 -25.97 15.00
CA ILE A 835 -33.09 -26.17 15.67
C ILE A 835 -32.57 -24.82 16.20
N PRO A 836 -32.92 -24.46 17.47
CA PRO A 836 -32.69 -23.10 18.00
C PRO A 836 -31.23 -22.62 17.94
N HIS A 837 -30.26 -23.50 18.16
CA HIS A 837 -28.82 -23.15 18.14
C HIS A 837 -28.31 -22.81 16.73
N ILE A 838 -28.89 -23.35 15.67
CA ILE A 838 -28.55 -23.03 14.28
C ILE A 838 -29.36 -21.80 13.87
N GLN A 839 -30.69 -21.83 14.09
CA GLN A 839 -31.62 -20.77 13.68
C GLN A 839 -31.22 -19.39 14.21
N LYS A 840 -30.94 -19.29 15.54
CA LYS A 840 -30.58 -18.00 16.18
C LYS A 840 -29.38 -17.32 15.50
N LYS A 841 -28.37 -18.07 15.11
CA LYS A 841 -27.17 -17.54 14.46
C LYS A 841 -27.45 -17.14 13.01
N LEU A 842 -28.30 -17.90 12.29
CA LEU A 842 -28.71 -17.58 10.93
C LEU A 842 -29.60 -16.33 10.91
N GLU A 843 -30.52 -16.20 11.87
CA GLU A 843 -31.33 -14.99 12.07
C GLU A 843 -30.46 -13.75 12.34
N THR A 844 -29.37 -13.91 13.09
CA THR A 844 -28.43 -12.80 13.31
C THR A 844 -27.78 -12.35 12.00
N LEU A 845 -27.40 -13.29 11.11
CA LEU A 845 -26.91 -12.94 9.76
C LEU A 845 -28.00 -12.27 8.91
N LYS A 846 -29.24 -12.75 8.97
CA LYS A 846 -30.38 -12.15 8.27
C LYS A 846 -30.63 -10.72 8.74
N ASN A 847 -30.58 -10.48 10.07
CA ASN A 847 -30.82 -9.17 10.67
C ASN A 847 -29.76 -8.13 10.31
N VAL A 848 -28.49 -8.51 10.08
CA VAL A 848 -27.46 -7.60 9.57
C VAL A 848 -27.57 -7.35 8.05
N GLY A 849 -28.65 -7.78 7.39
CA GLY A 849 -28.90 -7.58 5.97
C GLY A 849 -28.14 -8.54 5.05
N LEU A 850 -27.71 -9.71 5.54
CA LEU A 850 -27.01 -10.74 4.76
C LEU A 850 -27.89 -11.96 4.45
N GLY A 851 -29.22 -11.80 4.39
CA GLY A 851 -30.14 -12.88 4.05
C GLY A 851 -29.91 -13.51 2.68
N TYR A 852 -29.40 -12.74 1.74
CA TYR A 852 -29.21 -13.14 0.33
C TYR A 852 -27.92 -13.93 0.06
N ILE A 853 -26.88 -13.86 0.91
CA ILE A 853 -25.63 -14.59 0.68
C ILE A 853 -25.83 -16.09 0.92
N THR A 854 -25.08 -16.94 0.20
CA THR A 854 -25.12 -18.38 0.45
C THR A 854 -24.24 -18.77 1.64
N LEU A 855 -24.65 -19.81 2.39
CA LEU A 855 -23.91 -20.29 3.57
C LEU A 855 -22.47 -20.67 3.26
N GLY A 856 -22.24 -21.30 2.11
CA GLY A 856 -20.95 -21.77 1.62
C GLY A 856 -20.22 -20.78 0.72
N GLN A 857 -20.67 -19.53 0.59
CA GLN A 857 -20.03 -18.53 -0.26
C GLN A 857 -18.56 -18.35 0.11
N ASN A 858 -17.69 -18.34 -0.91
CA ASN A 858 -16.27 -18.18 -0.71
C ASN A 858 -15.97 -16.79 -0.08
N ALA A 859 -15.19 -16.78 0.99
CA ALA A 859 -14.80 -15.54 1.66
C ALA A 859 -14.12 -14.52 0.76
N LEU A 860 -13.43 -14.98 -0.30
CA LEU A 860 -12.74 -14.10 -1.26
C LEU A 860 -13.70 -13.40 -2.24
N THR A 861 -14.94 -13.89 -2.37
CA THR A 861 -15.97 -13.29 -3.24
C THR A 861 -16.84 -12.28 -2.51
N LEU A 862 -16.76 -12.23 -1.17
CA LEU A 862 -17.48 -11.24 -0.37
C LEU A 862 -16.90 -9.85 -0.57
N SER A 863 -17.75 -8.84 -0.62
CA SER A 863 -17.33 -7.45 -0.53
C SER A 863 -16.77 -7.14 0.88
N GLY A 864 -15.98 -6.06 1.02
CA GLY A 864 -15.47 -5.62 2.32
C GLY A 864 -16.58 -5.39 3.35
N GLY A 865 -17.67 -4.75 2.94
CA GLY A 865 -18.84 -4.52 3.78
C GLY A 865 -19.59 -5.80 4.16
N GLU A 866 -19.71 -6.78 3.25
CA GLU A 866 -20.30 -8.10 3.58
C GLU A 866 -19.42 -8.85 4.59
N ALA A 867 -18.12 -8.89 4.39
CA ALA A 867 -17.18 -9.51 5.33
C ALA A 867 -17.27 -8.89 6.73
N GLN A 868 -17.36 -7.56 6.81
CA GLN A 868 -17.50 -6.82 8.05
C GLN A 868 -18.83 -7.14 8.77
N ARG A 869 -19.95 -7.21 8.02
CA ARG A 869 -21.25 -7.60 8.56
C ARG A 869 -21.28 -9.06 9.05
N VAL A 870 -20.58 -9.99 8.38
CA VAL A 870 -20.40 -11.36 8.89
C VAL A 870 -19.66 -11.36 10.23
N LYS A 871 -18.58 -10.56 10.37
CA LYS A 871 -17.85 -10.39 11.64
C LYS A 871 -18.76 -9.83 12.74
N LEU A 872 -19.53 -8.79 12.41
CA LEU A 872 -20.50 -8.20 13.34
C LEU A 872 -21.55 -9.22 13.79
N ALA A 873 -22.12 -9.99 12.85
CA ALA A 873 -23.09 -11.04 13.18
C ALA A 873 -22.50 -12.11 14.10
N ALA A 874 -21.24 -12.49 13.90
CA ALA A 874 -20.56 -13.47 14.75
C ALA A 874 -20.44 -12.98 16.21
N GLU A 875 -20.14 -11.71 16.42
CA GLU A 875 -20.03 -11.12 17.77
C GLU A 875 -21.41 -10.90 18.40
N LEU A 876 -22.41 -10.47 17.62
CA LEU A 876 -23.80 -10.34 18.08
C LEU A 876 -24.42 -11.65 18.55
N ALA A 877 -24.03 -12.75 17.94
CA ALA A 877 -24.50 -14.09 18.34
C ALA A 877 -23.95 -14.57 19.69
N ARG A 878 -22.93 -13.89 20.25
CA ARG A 878 -22.30 -14.19 21.53
C ARG A 878 -23.03 -13.48 22.70
N PRO A 879 -22.97 -14.02 23.92
CA PRO A 879 -23.45 -13.32 25.12
C PRO A 879 -22.68 -12.00 25.31
N SER A 880 -23.38 -10.92 25.58
CA SER A 880 -22.79 -9.62 25.92
C SER A 880 -22.66 -9.44 27.42
N THR A 881 -21.52 -8.91 27.85
CA THR A 881 -21.27 -8.55 29.27
C THR A 881 -21.75 -7.13 29.61
N GLY A 882 -22.08 -6.31 28.60
CA GLY A 882 -22.41 -4.90 28.77
C GLY A 882 -21.20 -3.98 29.04
N LYS A 883 -19.97 -4.52 28.95
CA LYS A 883 -18.71 -3.77 29.11
C LYS A 883 -17.76 -3.98 27.94
N THR A 884 -18.28 -4.31 26.76
CA THR A 884 -17.48 -4.53 25.56
C THR A 884 -17.36 -3.23 24.77
N LEU A 885 -16.14 -2.93 24.31
CA LEU A 885 -15.87 -1.85 23.37
C LEU A 885 -15.80 -2.41 21.95
N TYR A 886 -16.69 -1.96 21.10
CA TYR A 886 -16.70 -2.27 19.66
C TYR A 886 -16.06 -1.13 18.89
N ILE A 887 -15.11 -1.47 18.04
CA ILE A 887 -14.47 -0.55 17.09
C ILE A 887 -14.90 -0.96 15.69
N LEU A 888 -15.45 -0.01 14.92
CA LEU A 888 -15.88 -0.23 13.55
C LEU A 888 -15.22 0.81 12.62
N ASP A 889 -14.70 0.34 11.51
CA ASP A 889 -14.07 1.20 10.50
C ASP A 889 -14.95 1.25 9.26
N GLU A 890 -15.60 2.40 9.02
CA GLU A 890 -16.50 2.69 7.89
C GLU A 890 -17.51 1.57 7.58
N PRO A 891 -18.33 1.11 8.55
CA PRO A 891 -19.20 -0.05 8.36
C PRO A 891 -20.38 0.17 7.40
N THR A 892 -20.64 1.41 7.00
CA THR A 892 -21.71 1.75 6.04
C THR A 892 -21.25 1.74 4.58
N THR A 893 -19.97 1.45 4.34
CA THR A 893 -19.38 1.36 3.02
C THR A 893 -20.12 0.35 2.14
N GLY A 894 -20.56 0.79 0.95
CA GLY A 894 -21.27 -0.06 -0.01
C GLY A 894 -22.69 -0.42 0.40
N LEU A 895 -23.28 0.26 1.37
CA LEU A 895 -24.63 0.02 1.83
C LEU A 895 -25.63 1.02 1.26
N HIS A 896 -26.72 0.49 0.78
CA HIS A 896 -27.90 1.30 0.51
C HIS A 896 -28.48 1.85 1.84
N PHE A 897 -29.09 3.03 1.83
CA PHE A 897 -29.59 3.69 3.05
C PHE A 897 -30.53 2.81 3.89
N VAL A 898 -31.32 1.91 3.30
CA VAL A 898 -32.16 0.95 4.06
C VAL A 898 -31.28 -0.03 4.83
N ASP A 899 -30.19 -0.51 4.24
CA ASP A 899 -29.25 -1.39 4.91
C ASP A 899 -28.51 -0.64 6.04
N VAL A 900 -28.19 0.64 5.83
CA VAL A 900 -27.63 1.53 6.87
C VAL A 900 -28.62 1.68 8.04
N MET A 901 -29.91 1.89 7.77
CA MET A 901 -30.95 1.96 8.82
C MET A 901 -30.98 0.69 9.66
N ASN A 902 -30.95 -0.48 9.04
CA ASN A 902 -30.93 -1.77 9.74
C ASN A 902 -29.66 -1.92 10.58
N LEU A 903 -28.49 -1.54 10.05
CA LEU A 903 -27.21 -1.57 10.79
C LEU A 903 -27.28 -0.65 12.02
N MET A 904 -27.82 0.56 11.89
CA MET A 904 -27.94 1.50 12.99
C MET A 904 -28.86 1.01 14.12
N GLN A 905 -29.96 0.34 13.80
CA GLN A 905 -30.81 -0.32 14.81
C GLN A 905 -30.00 -1.32 15.65
N ILE A 906 -29.13 -2.09 15.01
CA ILE A 906 -28.26 -3.05 15.67
C ILE A 906 -27.23 -2.35 16.57
N ILE A 907 -26.58 -1.29 16.06
CA ILE A 907 -25.60 -0.50 16.82
C ILE A 907 -26.26 0.10 18.08
N HIS A 908 -27.45 0.71 17.93
CA HIS A 908 -28.19 1.24 19.07
C HIS A 908 -28.57 0.15 20.08
N ALA A 909 -29.00 -1.03 19.63
CA ALA A 909 -29.29 -2.16 20.50
C ALA A 909 -28.05 -2.67 21.28
N LEU A 910 -26.86 -2.59 20.68
CA LEU A 910 -25.60 -2.90 21.39
C LEU A 910 -25.31 -1.89 22.50
N VAL A 911 -25.47 -0.60 22.22
CA VAL A 911 -25.24 0.47 23.19
C VAL A 911 -26.26 0.42 24.33
N GLU A 912 -27.53 0.12 24.04
CA GLU A 912 -28.58 -0.04 25.03
C GLU A 912 -28.33 -1.21 26.02
N LYS A 913 -27.56 -2.21 25.60
CA LYS A 913 -27.08 -3.29 26.48
C LYS A 913 -25.88 -2.90 27.35
N GLY A 914 -25.48 -1.62 27.37
CA GLY A 914 -24.38 -1.08 28.15
C GLY A 914 -23.02 -1.08 27.51
N ASN A 915 -22.89 -1.60 26.28
CA ASN A 915 -21.63 -1.60 25.52
C ASN A 915 -21.29 -0.19 24.99
N SER A 916 -20.03 -0.01 24.59
CA SER A 916 -19.55 1.20 23.94
C SER A 916 -19.22 0.91 22.48
N VAL A 917 -19.58 1.81 21.59
CA VAL A 917 -19.28 1.69 20.16
C VAL A 917 -18.50 2.92 19.72
N VAL A 918 -17.34 2.71 19.11
CA VAL A 918 -16.53 3.75 18.45
C VAL A 918 -16.45 3.43 16.96
N MET A 919 -16.79 4.38 16.13
CA MET A 919 -16.93 4.18 14.69
C MET A 919 -16.25 5.30 13.92
N ILE A 920 -15.41 4.95 12.93
CA ILE A 920 -14.98 5.92 11.91
C ILE A 920 -16.09 6.00 10.87
N GLU A 921 -16.60 7.20 10.58
CA GLU A 921 -17.67 7.37 9.60
C GLU A 921 -17.61 8.69 8.83
N HIS A 922 -18.19 8.64 7.62
CA HIS A 922 -18.35 9.75 6.70
C HIS A 922 -19.81 10.02 6.33
N ASN A 923 -20.68 9.03 6.56
CA ASN A 923 -22.12 9.12 6.26
C ASN A 923 -22.81 10.04 7.27
N LEU A 924 -23.41 11.15 6.78
CA LEU A 924 -24.05 12.14 7.62
C LEU A 924 -25.25 11.60 8.40
N ASP A 925 -26.03 10.67 7.78
CA ASP A 925 -27.18 10.05 8.45
C ASP A 925 -26.72 9.30 9.71
N VAL A 926 -25.56 8.66 9.66
CA VAL A 926 -24.96 7.92 10.78
C VAL A 926 -24.33 8.88 11.80
N ILE A 927 -23.56 9.87 11.33
CA ILE A 927 -22.92 10.87 12.20
C ILE A 927 -23.96 11.63 13.03
N CYS A 928 -25.10 11.99 12.42
CA CYS A 928 -26.21 12.63 13.13
C CYS A 928 -26.90 11.74 14.17
N GLN A 929 -26.64 10.43 14.18
CA GLN A 929 -27.14 9.48 15.20
C GLN A 929 -26.19 9.32 16.39
N ALA A 930 -24.95 9.80 16.27
CA ALA A 930 -23.94 9.65 17.34
C ALA A 930 -24.32 10.39 18.62
N ASP A 931 -23.96 9.81 19.76
CA ASP A 931 -24.06 10.47 21.05
C ASP A 931 -22.89 11.45 21.27
N HIS A 932 -21.72 11.11 20.69
CA HIS A 932 -20.50 11.91 20.76
C HIS A 932 -19.73 11.87 19.45
N ILE A 933 -19.13 12.99 19.06
CA ILE A 933 -18.28 13.11 17.87
C ILE A 933 -16.89 13.57 18.30
N ILE A 934 -15.86 13.02 17.65
CA ILE A 934 -14.46 13.45 17.70
C ILE A 934 -14.07 13.79 16.26
N ASP A 935 -13.94 15.07 15.93
CA ASP A 935 -13.65 15.55 14.58
C ASP A 935 -12.17 15.90 14.41
N LEU A 936 -11.49 15.23 13.46
CA LEU A 936 -10.09 15.44 13.14
C LEU A 936 -9.92 16.29 11.86
N GLY A 937 -8.92 17.17 11.88
CA GLY A 937 -8.63 18.01 10.74
C GLY A 937 -7.51 19.03 11.01
N PRO A 938 -7.59 20.24 10.42
CA PRO A 938 -8.61 20.70 9.47
C PRO A 938 -8.49 20.09 8.07
N GLU A 939 -7.26 19.68 7.65
CA GLU A 939 -6.95 19.17 6.33
C GLU A 939 -6.42 17.71 6.41
N GLY A 940 -6.07 17.12 5.27
CA GLY A 940 -5.37 15.84 5.18
C GLY A 940 -3.85 15.97 5.32
N GLY A 941 -3.16 14.86 5.58
CA GLY A 941 -1.69 14.78 5.62
C GLY A 941 -1.06 15.72 6.65
N ALA A 942 -0.01 16.44 6.26
CA ALA A 942 0.71 17.37 7.14
C ALA A 942 -0.15 18.53 7.65
N GLY A 943 -1.20 18.91 6.93
CA GLY A 943 -2.17 19.94 7.33
C GLY A 943 -3.16 19.45 8.38
N GLY A 944 -3.28 18.13 8.59
CA GLY A 944 -4.20 17.47 9.50
C GLY A 944 -3.63 17.16 10.88
N GLY A 945 -4.12 16.10 11.46
CA GLY A 945 -3.60 15.50 12.71
C GLY A 945 -3.93 16.25 13.99
N LYS A 946 -4.98 17.10 13.99
CA LYS A 946 -5.47 17.82 15.18
C LYS A 946 -6.93 17.48 15.43
N ILE A 947 -7.36 17.52 16.67
CA ILE A 947 -8.77 17.48 17.03
C ILE A 947 -9.32 18.91 16.89
N ILE A 948 -10.35 19.07 16.05
CA ILE A 948 -10.97 20.37 15.75
C ILE A 948 -12.19 20.58 16.61
N ALA A 949 -12.97 19.51 16.82
CA ALA A 949 -14.20 19.56 17.57
C ALA A 949 -14.43 18.26 18.33
N THR A 950 -15.02 18.35 19.51
CA THR A 950 -15.54 17.22 20.30
C THR A 950 -16.87 17.62 20.94
N GLY A 951 -17.79 16.68 21.08
CA GLY A 951 -19.09 16.91 21.71
C GLY A 951 -20.23 16.20 20.97
N THR A 952 -21.47 16.58 21.30
CA THR A 952 -22.65 16.11 20.58
C THR A 952 -22.71 16.65 19.15
N PRO A 953 -23.47 16.07 18.23
CA PRO A 953 -23.65 16.59 16.88
C PRO A 953 -24.10 18.05 16.85
N GLU A 954 -24.97 18.43 17.79
CA GLU A 954 -25.49 19.80 17.94
C GLU A 954 -24.43 20.82 18.44
N GLU A 955 -23.45 20.35 19.21
CA GLU A 955 -22.33 21.16 19.69
C GLU A 955 -21.29 21.32 18.59
N VAL A 956 -20.92 20.22 17.91
CA VAL A 956 -19.96 20.22 16.82
C VAL A 956 -20.43 21.08 15.64
N ALA A 957 -21.74 21.08 15.35
CA ALA A 957 -22.37 21.94 14.34
C ALA A 957 -22.13 23.44 14.56
N LYS A 958 -21.86 23.88 15.80
CA LYS A 958 -21.62 25.28 16.14
C LYS A 958 -20.16 25.69 16.02
N ILE A 959 -19.23 24.75 15.86
CA ILE A 959 -17.80 25.04 15.87
C ILE A 959 -17.36 25.51 14.47
N LYS A 960 -16.96 26.78 14.40
CA LYS A 960 -16.39 27.34 13.17
C LYS A 960 -15.05 26.71 12.88
N GLY A 961 -14.89 26.13 11.68
CA GLY A 961 -13.65 25.47 11.25
C GLY A 961 -13.76 23.94 11.16
N SER A 962 -14.82 23.32 11.71
CA SER A 962 -15.16 21.92 11.47
C SER A 962 -15.96 21.79 10.17
N TYR A 963 -15.40 21.12 9.18
CA TYR A 963 -16.15 20.78 7.95
C TYR A 963 -17.30 19.82 8.26
N THR A 964 -17.05 18.80 9.09
CA THR A 964 -18.10 17.88 9.56
C THR A 964 -19.21 18.65 10.26
N GLY A 965 -18.85 19.57 11.15
CA GLY A 965 -19.83 20.41 11.87
C GLY A 965 -20.72 21.22 10.94
N LYS A 966 -20.17 21.77 9.85
CA LYS A 966 -20.95 22.48 8.84
C LYS A 966 -22.05 21.62 8.23
N TYR A 967 -21.67 20.43 7.69
CA TYR A 967 -22.63 19.54 7.02
C TYR A 967 -23.64 18.91 8.00
N VAL A 968 -23.19 18.57 9.21
CA VAL A 968 -24.09 18.13 10.29
C VAL A 968 -25.12 19.22 10.64
N GLY A 969 -24.69 20.48 10.72
CA GLY A 969 -25.58 21.62 10.97
C GLY A 969 -26.63 21.76 9.88
N GLU A 970 -26.24 21.74 8.62
CA GLU A 970 -27.16 21.78 7.46
C GLU A 970 -28.19 20.66 7.49
N MET A 971 -27.75 19.44 7.87
CA MET A 971 -28.64 18.29 7.96
C MET A 971 -29.62 18.41 9.13
N LEU A 972 -29.16 18.79 10.30
CA LEU A 972 -30.02 19.02 11.47
C LEU A 972 -31.06 20.12 11.24
N GLU A 973 -30.73 21.16 10.48
CA GLU A 973 -31.68 22.20 10.09
C GLU A 973 -32.73 21.70 9.08
N ARG A 974 -32.31 20.89 8.08
CA ARG A 974 -33.25 20.24 7.14
C ARG A 974 -34.28 19.38 7.89
N GLU A 975 -33.82 18.61 8.89
CA GLU A 975 -34.67 17.73 9.69
C GLU A 975 -35.65 18.55 10.54
N LYS A 976 -35.24 19.65 11.18
CA LYS A 976 -36.13 20.55 11.93
C LYS A 976 -37.20 21.15 11.04
N GLN A 977 -36.88 21.62 9.85
CA GLN A 977 -37.83 22.16 8.88
C GLN A 977 -38.86 21.11 8.45
N ARG A 978 -38.43 19.86 8.21
CA ARG A 978 -39.30 18.76 7.85
C ARG A 978 -40.25 18.35 8.99
N ASP A 979 -39.74 18.31 10.23
CA ASP A 979 -40.58 17.99 11.40
C ASP A 979 -41.65 19.08 11.63
N SER A 980 -41.34 20.36 11.39
CA SER A 980 -42.33 21.45 11.48
C SER A 980 -43.44 21.29 10.43
N LEU A 981 -43.10 20.97 9.19
CA LEU A 981 -44.04 20.73 8.10
C LEU A 981 -44.91 19.48 8.33
N SER A 982 -44.40 18.47 9.04
CA SER A 982 -45.16 17.25 9.35
C SER A 982 -46.09 17.44 10.56
N SER A 983 -45.81 18.38 11.43
CA SER A 983 -46.66 18.75 12.58
C SER A 983 -47.83 19.69 12.20
N GLU A 984 -47.76 20.33 11.02
CA GLU A 984 -48.83 21.19 10.47
C GLU A 984 -49.84 20.43 9.58
N LYS A 985 -49.57 19.17 9.24
CA LYS A 985 -50.44 18.25 8.57
C LYS A 985 -51.13 17.27 9.53
#